data_852ae6fb7744dfc898f96019814ab77f
#
_entry.id   852ae6fb7744dfc898f96019814ab77f
#
_cell.length_a   1.000
_cell.length_b   1.000
_cell.length_c   1.000
_cell.angle_alpha   90.00
_cell.angle_beta   90.00
_cell.angle_gamma   90.00
#
_symmetry.space_group_name_H-M   'P 1'
#
loop_
_entity.id
_entity.type
_entity.pdbx_description
1 polymer ?
#
loop_
_entity_poly.entity_id
_entity_poly.type
_entity_poly.pdbx_seq_one_letter_code
_entity_poly.pdbx_strand_id
1 'polypeptide(L)'
;MALAKVQLIPGFDKQVTETGAEGRWTGGQYVRFRYGLPEKIGGWAQLGADSLVGVARDQHTWFDLSGNRYAAIGTDKILYIYYEGSFYDIHPLNASLQQAGMTNCFTTSSASNVVTVTCTGAHSLSTGDLVVFSSVSLIPGTSSFTNSDFEKTFEVKSTPTTTTFTIQMPANETGTAFSTTGTATLDVYYVVGPAFQLPGYGFGTGQFGGTTTTATTTINNSGTFPSGASSVVLASSAAMPATGTLLIGSGSTAELITYTSNNTATNTISGISRGQGGTSDVTHADGSAVQDATNYTGWGSNTAAGVIIDPGQWKLTNYGQKLIALIYNSVVVEWDPSAAGAISNPNRATLVTNAPTASRDMLVSTPDRHLCFFGTETTIGTTSSQDDMFIRFSDQEDINDYTPTATNTAGTQRLADGSKIIGTLRGRNGNYIWTDTAMFTMRFIGAPFTFGFEQVGTNCGLIAQHAAIEVDGIIYWMSEDSFFYFDGASVKKLPCLVEDYVFGDINNDAELIVHAGVNDKFNEITWFYPSGSATSVDRSVTYNTRDSQNIPGGVWTTNAGTLMKRTTWVDQGVYGKPYSTAYDSSESPTQGSISGISAGATTYYEHETGNDQVKTNGTTTAIPAQIESGDFDIDKEGSGEYMMRISRFIPDFKNQTGDAQVTIFLRDFPSDTRASSASGPLITGPFTVTTSTKQVFCRSRGRAASFKIANTGTGQTWRFGTFRADIQVGGRR
;
A
#
# COMPACT_ATOMS: atom_id res chain seq x y z
N MET A 1 -13.33 46.01 27.66
CA MET A 1 -13.41 44.63 27.09
C MET A 1 -12.03 44.34 26.55
N ALA A 2 -11.34 43.35 27.10
CA ALA A 2 -10.02 42.97 26.65
C ALA A 2 -10.16 41.83 25.64
N LEU A 3 -9.62 42.00 24.44
CA LEU A 3 -9.47 40.91 23.47
C LEU A 3 -8.42 39.94 24.01
N ALA A 4 -8.82 38.71 24.25
CA ALA A 4 -7.92 37.62 24.56
C ALA A 4 -7.30 37.06 23.28
N LYS A 5 -6.03 36.71 23.32
CA LYS A 5 -5.30 36.02 22.27
C LYS A 5 -5.10 34.56 22.68
N VAL A 6 -5.67 33.62 21.97
CA VAL A 6 -5.35 32.20 22.15
C VAL A 6 -4.10 31.90 21.33
N GLN A 7 -3.01 31.55 22.00
CA GLN A 7 -1.77 31.14 21.37
C GLN A 7 -1.69 29.63 21.37
N LEU A 8 -1.49 29.04 20.18
CA LEU A 8 -1.38 27.61 20.01
C LEU A 8 0.01 27.25 19.48
N ILE A 9 0.59 26.23 20.07
CA ILE A 9 1.86 25.64 19.63
C ILE A 9 1.60 24.80 18.39
N PRO A 10 2.42 24.89 17.32
CA PRO A 10 2.25 24.07 16.14
C PRO A 10 2.45 22.58 16.42
N GLY A 11 1.78 21.75 15.65
CA GLY A 11 1.76 20.29 15.80
C GLY A 11 0.55 19.78 16.58
N PHE A 12 0.16 18.55 16.29
CA PHE A 12 -0.92 17.86 16.99
C PHE A 12 -0.37 17.16 18.23
N ASP A 13 -1.12 17.24 19.32
CA ASP A 13 -0.89 16.46 20.53
C ASP A 13 -2.09 15.51 20.73
N LYS A 14 -1.82 14.22 20.62
CA LYS A 14 -2.81 13.14 20.82
C LYS A 14 -2.43 12.20 21.96
N GLN A 15 -1.36 12.54 22.71
CA GLN A 15 -0.92 11.75 23.88
C GLN A 15 -1.70 12.11 25.14
N VAL A 16 -2.28 13.31 25.17
CA VAL A 16 -3.05 13.80 26.31
C VAL A 16 -4.53 13.93 25.94
N THR A 17 -5.37 14.12 26.96
CA THR A 17 -6.79 14.40 26.75
C THR A 17 -6.98 15.76 26.08
N GLU A 18 -8.12 15.99 25.43
CA GLU A 18 -8.42 17.28 24.77
C GLU A 18 -8.36 18.48 25.73
N THR A 19 -8.70 18.26 26.98
CA THR A 19 -8.58 19.27 28.06
C THR A 19 -7.13 19.45 28.51
N GLY A 20 -6.33 18.36 28.50
CA GLY A 20 -4.90 18.42 28.82
C GLY A 20 -4.04 19.01 27.70
N ALA A 21 -4.58 19.10 26.49
CA ALA A 21 -3.91 19.68 25.33
C ALA A 21 -4.09 21.21 25.23
N GLU A 22 -4.25 21.91 26.34
CA GLU A 22 -4.36 23.36 26.35
C GLU A 22 -3.16 24.02 25.67
N GLY A 23 -3.44 24.99 24.81
CA GLY A 23 -2.42 25.68 24.03
C GLY A 23 -1.83 24.88 22.87
N ARG A 24 -2.40 23.72 22.52
CA ARG A 24 -2.02 22.86 21.38
C ARG A 24 -3.17 22.59 20.44
N TRP A 25 -2.84 22.05 19.27
CA TRP A 25 -3.81 21.48 18.34
C TRP A 25 -4.00 20.00 18.65
N THR A 26 -5.23 19.53 18.61
CA THR A 26 -5.56 18.12 18.95
C THR A 26 -5.77 17.25 17.72
N GLY A 27 -6.04 17.88 16.56
CA GLY A 27 -6.22 17.10 15.34
C GLY A 27 -6.59 17.94 14.13
N GLY A 28 -6.65 17.26 12.99
CA GLY A 28 -7.01 17.87 11.73
C GLY A 28 -6.85 16.89 10.58
N GLN A 29 -7.23 17.36 9.39
CA GLN A 29 -7.06 16.62 8.13
C GLN A 29 -6.69 17.59 7.02
N TYR A 30 -5.82 17.17 6.10
CA TYR A 30 -5.37 17.96 4.94
C TYR A 30 -4.77 19.31 5.33
N VAL A 31 -4.04 19.35 6.46
CA VAL A 31 -3.38 20.55 6.97
C VAL A 31 -1.92 20.26 7.25
N ARG A 32 -1.11 21.30 7.09
CA ARG A 32 0.30 21.33 7.46
C ARG A 32 0.59 22.54 8.34
N PHE A 33 1.76 22.53 8.98
CA PHE A 33 2.29 23.72 9.63
C PHE A 33 3.38 24.35 8.76
N ARG A 34 3.33 25.65 8.60
CA ARG A 34 4.32 26.42 7.86
C ARG A 34 4.66 27.69 8.61
N TYR A 35 5.91 27.81 9.01
CA TYR A 35 6.37 28.90 9.88
C TYR A 35 5.55 28.96 11.18
N GLY A 36 5.23 27.82 11.76
CA GLY A 36 4.43 27.70 12.97
C GLY A 36 2.92 27.96 12.81
N LEU A 37 2.44 28.25 11.61
CA LEU A 37 1.01 28.51 11.34
C LEU A 37 0.39 27.33 10.57
N PRO A 38 -0.82 26.88 10.95
CA PRO A 38 -1.53 25.87 10.20
C PRO A 38 -2.05 26.43 8.88
N GLU A 39 -1.85 25.67 7.82
CA GLU A 39 -2.40 25.96 6.50
C GLU A 39 -2.97 24.70 5.84
N LYS A 40 -3.94 24.89 4.96
CA LYS A 40 -4.43 23.82 4.08
C LYS A 40 -3.31 23.38 3.15
N ILE A 41 -3.14 22.06 2.97
CA ILE A 41 -2.18 21.51 1.99
C ILE A 41 -2.59 21.90 0.55
N GLY A 42 -1.60 21.86 -0.37
CA GLY A 42 -1.85 22.06 -1.79
C GLY A 42 -2.75 20.99 -2.40
N GLY A 43 -3.29 21.27 -3.57
CA GLY A 43 -4.06 20.31 -4.35
C GLY A 43 -3.18 19.36 -5.16
N TRP A 44 -3.81 18.49 -5.94
CA TRP A 44 -3.13 17.58 -6.85
C TRP A 44 -3.91 17.35 -8.14
N ALA A 45 -3.19 17.14 -9.20
CA ALA A 45 -3.73 16.90 -10.53
C ALA A 45 -3.32 15.51 -11.04
N GLN A 46 -4.27 14.80 -11.63
CA GLN A 46 -4.01 13.50 -12.27
C GLN A 46 -3.09 13.69 -13.46
N LEU A 47 -2.12 12.80 -13.60
CA LEU A 47 -1.21 12.70 -14.72
C LEU A 47 -1.57 11.50 -15.60
N GLY A 48 -1.49 11.70 -16.91
CA GLY A 48 -1.92 10.70 -17.88
C GLY A 48 -3.45 10.54 -17.91
N ALA A 49 -3.97 10.05 -19.03
CA ALA A 49 -5.39 9.81 -19.21
C ALA A 49 -5.83 8.48 -18.58
N ASP A 50 -4.92 7.53 -18.49
CA ASP A 50 -5.18 6.17 -18.06
C ASP A 50 -4.90 5.96 -16.58
N SER A 51 -5.63 5.02 -15.99
CA SER A 51 -5.33 4.42 -14.70
C SER A 51 -4.68 3.05 -14.91
N LEU A 52 -3.71 2.74 -14.03
CA LEU A 52 -2.87 1.55 -14.12
C LEU A 52 -3.51 0.36 -13.45
N VAL A 53 -3.14 -0.83 -13.90
CA VAL A 53 -3.57 -2.10 -13.32
C VAL A 53 -2.78 -2.39 -12.04
N GLY A 54 -3.49 -2.77 -10.98
CA GLY A 54 -2.91 -3.19 -9.71
C GLY A 54 -2.57 -2.03 -8.77
N VAL A 55 -1.96 -2.35 -7.64
CA VAL A 55 -1.52 -1.41 -6.61
C VAL A 55 -0.06 -1.05 -6.82
N ALA A 56 0.24 0.22 -7.03
CA ALA A 56 1.64 0.67 -7.12
C ALA A 56 2.35 0.49 -5.77
N ARG A 57 3.58 -0.04 -5.80
CA ARG A 57 4.37 -0.38 -4.62
C ARG A 57 5.70 0.33 -4.55
N ASP A 58 6.22 0.74 -5.71
CA ASP A 58 7.41 1.59 -5.79
C ASP A 58 7.32 2.49 -7.02
N GLN A 59 8.01 3.62 -6.97
CA GLN A 59 8.22 4.49 -8.11
C GLN A 59 9.62 5.10 -8.06
N HIS A 60 10.21 5.28 -9.25
CA HIS A 60 11.52 5.87 -9.39
C HIS A 60 11.56 6.84 -10.57
N THR A 61 12.22 7.99 -10.41
CA THR A 61 12.34 9.00 -11.47
C THR A 61 13.79 9.30 -11.78
N TRP A 62 14.11 9.39 -13.08
CA TRP A 62 15.49 9.68 -13.54
C TRP A 62 15.52 10.36 -14.90
N PHE A 63 16.72 10.77 -15.31
CA PHE A 63 17.02 11.27 -16.66
C PHE A 63 17.84 10.24 -17.43
N ASP A 64 17.62 10.17 -18.76
CA ASP A 64 18.57 9.53 -19.65
C ASP A 64 19.71 10.50 -20.05
N LEU A 65 20.65 10.00 -20.83
CA LEU A 65 21.78 10.83 -21.34
C LEU A 65 21.34 11.90 -22.34
N SER A 66 20.14 11.80 -22.89
CA SER A 66 19.53 12.79 -23.80
C SER A 66 18.73 13.85 -23.04
N GLY A 67 18.58 13.72 -21.71
CA GLY A 67 17.82 14.63 -20.87
C GLY A 67 16.33 14.35 -20.84
N ASN A 68 15.86 13.23 -21.39
CA ASN A 68 14.47 12.80 -21.26
C ASN A 68 14.16 12.38 -19.83
N ARG A 69 12.93 12.65 -19.40
CA ARG A 69 12.45 12.40 -18.03
C ARG A 69 11.56 11.17 -18.01
N TYR A 70 11.89 10.24 -17.14
CA TYR A 70 11.11 9.01 -16.96
C TYR A 70 10.66 8.86 -15.51
N ALA A 71 9.50 8.24 -15.33
CA ALA A 71 9.10 7.67 -14.07
C ALA A 71 8.74 6.20 -14.27
N ALA A 72 9.42 5.31 -13.55
CA ALA A 72 9.03 3.92 -13.45
C ALA A 72 8.03 3.76 -12.31
N ILE A 73 6.98 2.96 -12.52
CA ILE A 73 5.96 2.64 -11.53
C ILE A 73 5.75 1.13 -11.53
N GLY A 74 6.13 0.48 -10.44
CA GLY A 74 5.93 -0.94 -10.23
C GLY A 74 4.64 -1.20 -9.46
N THR A 75 3.68 -1.90 -10.07
CA THR A 75 2.48 -2.38 -9.39
C THR A 75 2.62 -3.85 -9.01
N ASP A 76 1.72 -4.38 -8.17
CA ASP A 76 1.67 -5.81 -7.87
C ASP A 76 1.42 -6.70 -9.11
N LYS A 77 1.15 -6.08 -10.26
CA LYS A 77 0.88 -6.78 -11.53
C LYS A 77 1.87 -6.45 -12.63
N ILE A 78 2.19 -5.17 -12.85
CA ILE A 78 2.90 -4.69 -14.04
C ILE A 78 3.91 -3.60 -13.68
N LEU A 79 5.05 -3.60 -14.38
CA LEU A 79 6.03 -2.51 -14.37
C LEU A 79 5.74 -1.55 -15.54
N TYR A 80 5.50 -0.29 -15.22
CA TYR A 80 5.20 0.76 -16.19
C TYR A 80 6.30 1.80 -16.27
N ILE A 81 6.43 2.44 -17.44
CA ILE A 81 7.13 3.70 -17.63
C ILE A 81 6.12 4.79 -17.97
N TYR A 82 6.18 5.89 -17.22
CA TYR A 82 5.52 7.14 -17.57
C TYR A 82 6.49 8.03 -18.33
N TYR A 83 6.10 8.42 -19.55
CA TYR A 83 6.87 9.29 -20.43
C TYR A 83 5.93 10.15 -21.26
N GLU A 84 6.17 11.48 -21.30
CA GLU A 84 5.39 12.45 -22.08
C GLU A 84 3.87 12.32 -21.95
N GLY A 85 3.37 12.06 -20.75
CA GLY A 85 1.93 11.99 -20.47
C GLY A 85 1.28 10.64 -20.72
N SER A 86 2.02 9.63 -21.16
CA SER A 86 1.53 8.28 -21.44
C SER A 86 2.23 7.22 -20.59
N PHE A 87 1.54 6.10 -20.37
CA PHE A 87 2.08 4.94 -19.66
C PHE A 87 2.37 3.81 -20.64
N TYR A 88 3.52 3.18 -20.47
CA TYR A 88 3.99 2.07 -21.30
C TYR A 88 4.28 0.85 -20.42
N ASP A 89 3.75 -0.30 -20.81
CA ASP A 89 4.02 -1.59 -20.16
C ASP A 89 5.38 -2.12 -20.59
N ILE A 90 6.33 -2.16 -19.67
CA ILE A 90 7.67 -2.72 -19.88
C ILE A 90 7.91 -3.99 -19.03
N HIS A 91 6.85 -4.57 -18.48
CA HIS A 91 6.97 -5.72 -17.58
C HIS A 91 7.67 -6.91 -18.27
N PRO A 92 8.62 -7.59 -17.60
CA PRO A 92 9.35 -8.72 -18.18
C PRO A 92 8.44 -9.92 -18.43
N LEU A 93 8.73 -10.66 -19.49
CA LEU A 93 8.07 -11.91 -19.81
C LEU A 93 8.92 -13.11 -19.38
N ASN A 94 8.28 -14.13 -18.85
CA ASN A 94 8.93 -15.37 -18.43
C ASN A 94 9.08 -16.32 -19.62
N ALA A 95 10.24 -16.29 -20.25
CA ALA A 95 10.53 -17.12 -21.42
C ALA A 95 10.45 -18.63 -21.13
N SER A 96 10.62 -19.07 -19.87
CA SER A 96 10.49 -20.48 -19.50
C SER A 96 9.06 -21.02 -19.55
N LEU A 97 8.07 -20.11 -19.49
CA LEU A 97 6.63 -20.44 -19.55
C LEU A 97 6.00 -20.11 -20.93
N GLN A 98 6.77 -19.57 -21.86
CA GLN A 98 6.30 -19.28 -23.21
C GLN A 98 5.83 -20.55 -23.91
N GLN A 99 4.69 -20.46 -24.62
CA GLN A 99 4.21 -21.53 -25.49
C GLN A 99 4.00 -20.98 -26.91
N ALA A 100 4.97 -21.25 -27.77
CA ALA A 100 4.93 -20.82 -29.15
C ALA A 100 4.15 -21.81 -30.04
N GLY A 101 3.49 -21.29 -31.08
CA GLY A 101 2.85 -22.12 -32.11
C GLY A 101 1.70 -22.96 -31.61
N MET A 102 0.96 -22.54 -30.60
CA MET A 102 -0.27 -23.23 -30.19
C MET A 102 -1.24 -23.32 -31.35
N THR A 103 -1.91 -24.43 -31.49
CA THR A 103 -2.92 -24.67 -32.54
C THR A 103 -4.24 -25.14 -31.90
N ASN A 104 -5.36 -24.72 -32.48
CA ASN A 104 -6.70 -25.00 -31.95
C ASN A 104 -6.81 -24.57 -30.46
N CYS A 105 -6.27 -23.39 -30.14
CA CYS A 105 -6.05 -23.00 -28.76
C CYS A 105 -7.22 -22.25 -28.13
N PHE A 106 -8.19 -21.76 -28.87
CA PHE A 106 -9.32 -21.00 -28.31
C PHE A 106 -10.65 -21.75 -28.46
N THR A 107 -11.43 -21.77 -27.39
CA THR A 107 -12.79 -22.31 -27.35
C THR A 107 -13.73 -21.28 -26.74
N THR A 108 -14.80 -20.92 -27.47
CA THR A 108 -15.84 -19.99 -26.98
C THR A 108 -17.19 -20.66 -26.86
N SER A 109 -18.08 -20.07 -26.08
CA SER A 109 -19.49 -20.48 -25.98
C SER A 109 -20.38 -19.30 -26.38
N SER A 110 -21.51 -19.62 -27.06
CA SER A 110 -22.50 -18.60 -27.44
C SER A 110 -23.02 -17.83 -26.21
N ALA A 111 -23.17 -16.52 -26.36
CA ALA A 111 -23.59 -15.59 -25.30
C ALA A 111 -22.70 -15.60 -24.05
N SER A 112 -21.45 -16.05 -24.16
CA SER A 112 -20.45 -16.03 -23.09
C SER A 112 -19.27 -15.14 -23.46
N ASN A 113 -18.71 -14.45 -22.49
CA ASN A 113 -17.44 -13.72 -22.64
C ASN A 113 -16.24 -14.51 -22.08
N VAL A 114 -16.45 -15.74 -21.63
CA VAL A 114 -15.37 -16.60 -21.16
C VAL A 114 -14.84 -17.43 -22.31
N VAL A 115 -13.52 -17.36 -22.52
CA VAL A 115 -12.81 -18.16 -23.52
C VAL A 115 -11.91 -19.15 -22.79
N THR A 116 -11.99 -20.41 -23.15
CA THR A 116 -11.06 -21.44 -22.70
C THR A 116 -9.86 -21.47 -23.64
N VAL A 117 -8.66 -21.36 -23.07
CA VAL A 117 -7.40 -21.46 -23.80
C VAL A 117 -6.79 -22.82 -23.53
N THR A 118 -6.43 -23.54 -24.60
CA THR A 118 -5.80 -24.88 -24.55
C THR A 118 -4.34 -24.74 -24.95
N CYS A 119 -3.44 -25.08 -24.06
CA CYS A 119 -2.00 -25.05 -24.23
C CYS A 119 -1.46 -26.34 -24.84
N THR A 120 -0.31 -26.28 -25.51
CA THR A 120 0.37 -27.47 -26.05
C THR A 120 0.99 -28.34 -24.95
N GLY A 121 1.29 -27.78 -23.81
CA GLY A 121 1.87 -28.45 -22.63
C GLY A 121 1.29 -27.90 -21.33
N ALA A 122 1.80 -28.36 -20.20
CA ALA A 122 1.44 -27.82 -18.89
C ALA A 122 1.82 -26.34 -18.82
N HIS A 123 0.86 -25.50 -18.42
CA HIS A 123 1.04 -24.04 -18.44
C HIS A 123 1.59 -23.47 -17.13
N SER A 124 1.52 -24.19 -16.02
CA SER A 124 1.98 -23.76 -14.69
C SER A 124 1.42 -22.39 -14.21
N LEU A 125 0.29 -21.95 -14.76
CA LEU A 125 -0.38 -20.71 -14.41
C LEU A 125 -1.29 -20.88 -13.20
N SER A 126 -1.46 -19.80 -12.46
CA SER A 126 -2.43 -19.65 -11.39
C SER A 126 -3.50 -18.63 -11.74
N THR A 127 -4.65 -18.68 -11.07
CA THR A 127 -5.67 -17.65 -11.20
C THR A 127 -5.09 -16.29 -10.76
N GLY A 128 -5.27 -15.26 -11.58
CA GLY A 128 -4.74 -13.92 -11.36
C GLY A 128 -3.42 -13.62 -12.07
N ASP A 129 -2.75 -14.62 -12.63
CA ASP A 129 -1.56 -14.40 -13.47
C ASP A 129 -1.92 -13.63 -14.75
N LEU A 130 -0.96 -12.88 -15.27
CA LEU A 130 -1.12 -12.15 -16.52
C LEU A 130 -0.47 -12.89 -17.68
N VAL A 131 -1.18 -12.92 -18.79
CA VAL A 131 -0.74 -13.52 -20.03
C VAL A 131 -1.00 -12.58 -21.20
N VAL A 132 -0.17 -12.64 -22.24
CA VAL A 132 -0.38 -11.93 -23.49
C VAL A 132 -0.26 -12.88 -24.67
N PHE A 133 -1.15 -12.71 -25.65
CA PHE A 133 -1.11 -13.47 -26.88
C PHE A 133 -0.53 -12.62 -28.01
N SER A 134 0.26 -13.28 -28.83
CA SER A 134 0.80 -12.69 -30.08
C SER A 134 0.64 -13.67 -31.23
N SER A 135 0.75 -13.16 -32.47
CA SER A 135 0.60 -13.96 -33.69
C SER A 135 -0.72 -14.74 -33.74
N VAL A 136 -1.79 -14.11 -33.28
CA VAL A 136 -3.12 -14.73 -33.25
C VAL A 136 -3.66 -14.83 -34.68
N SER A 137 -4.16 -16.02 -35.03
CA SER A 137 -4.84 -16.25 -36.28
C SER A 137 -6.09 -17.09 -36.05
N LEU A 138 -7.26 -16.49 -36.09
CA LEU A 138 -8.56 -17.13 -35.97
C LEU A 138 -9.06 -17.57 -37.35
N ILE A 139 -9.92 -18.58 -37.38
CA ILE A 139 -10.61 -19.01 -38.61
C ILE A 139 -11.73 -18.00 -38.89
N PRO A 140 -11.73 -17.31 -40.06
CA PRO A 140 -12.74 -16.31 -40.40
C PRO A 140 -14.18 -16.87 -40.44
N GLY A 141 -15.13 -16.07 -39.93
CA GLY A 141 -16.58 -16.31 -40.12
C GLY A 141 -17.26 -17.19 -39.05
N THR A 142 -16.54 -17.58 -37.99
CA THR A 142 -17.10 -18.43 -36.92
C THR A 142 -17.34 -17.70 -35.60
N SER A 143 -16.79 -16.49 -35.42
CA SER A 143 -16.85 -15.74 -34.16
C SER A 143 -17.13 -14.26 -34.41
N SER A 144 -17.66 -13.55 -33.40
CA SER A 144 -17.70 -12.10 -33.34
C SER A 144 -16.36 -11.49 -32.91
N PHE A 145 -15.45 -12.29 -32.34
CA PHE A 145 -14.11 -11.83 -31.98
C PHE A 145 -13.17 -11.81 -33.17
N THR A 146 -12.25 -10.86 -33.14
CA THR A 146 -11.19 -10.67 -34.14
C THR A 146 -9.82 -11.05 -33.55
N ASN A 147 -8.79 -11.20 -34.38
CA ASN A 147 -7.42 -11.46 -33.91
C ASN A 147 -6.96 -10.38 -32.90
N SER A 148 -7.25 -9.10 -33.17
CA SER A 148 -6.87 -7.98 -32.32
C SER A 148 -7.57 -7.97 -30.96
N ASP A 149 -8.70 -8.66 -30.80
CA ASP A 149 -9.36 -8.81 -29.51
C ASP A 149 -8.59 -9.76 -28.60
N PHE A 150 -7.86 -10.71 -29.18
CA PHE A 150 -6.99 -11.63 -28.45
C PHE A 150 -5.56 -11.12 -28.28
N GLU A 151 -5.04 -10.28 -29.18
CA GLU A 151 -3.69 -9.70 -29.09
C GLU A 151 -3.61 -8.60 -28.02
N LYS A 152 -3.99 -8.98 -26.79
CA LYS A 152 -4.02 -8.15 -25.58
C LYS A 152 -3.47 -8.91 -24.40
N THR A 153 -3.25 -8.23 -23.30
CA THR A 153 -2.94 -8.83 -22.01
C THR A 153 -4.23 -9.21 -21.29
N PHE A 154 -4.30 -10.44 -20.78
CA PHE A 154 -5.44 -10.97 -20.03
C PHE A 154 -5.02 -11.48 -18.65
N GLU A 155 -5.94 -11.40 -17.71
CA GLU A 155 -5.83 -12.07 -16.43
C GLU A 155 -6.41 -13.48 -16.54
N VAL A 156 -5.68 -14.48 -16.05
CA VAL A 156 -6.17 -15.89 -15.94
C VAL A 156 -7.29 -15.93 -14.92
N LYS A 157 -8.48 -16.33 -15.34
CA LYS A 157 -9.68 -16.41 -14.47
C LYS A 157 -9.83 -17.71 -13.73
N SER A 158 -9.44 -18.80 -14.36
CA SER A 158 -9.41 -20.13 -13.74
C SER A 158 -8.46 -21.05 -14.49
N THR A 159 -8.02 -22.12 -13.83
CA THR A 159 -7.13 -23.14 -14.37
C THR A 159 -7.77 -24.52 -14.23
N PRO A 160 -8.77 -24.86 -15.10
CA PRO A 160 -9.53 -26.10 -14.99
C PRO A 160 -8.69 -27.38 -15.07
N THR A 161 -7.59 -27.35 -15.85
CA THR A 161 -6.64 -28.47 -15.96
C THR A 161 -5.21 -27.89 -16.04
N THR A 162 -4.21 -28.73 -15.99
CA THR A 162 -2.80 -28.34 -16.19
C THR A 162 -2.49 -27.83 -17.58
N THR A 163 -3.36 -28.07 -18.58
CA THR A 163 -3.18 -27.62 -19.95
C THR A 163 -4.26 -26.66 -20.44
N THR A 164 -5.26 -26.34 -19.62
CA THR A 164 -6.31 -25.39 -19.98
C THR A 164 -6.52 -24.33 -18.90
N PHE A 165 -6.67 -23.09 -19.32
CA PHE A 165 -7.07 -21.99 -18.48
C PHE A 165 -8.15 -21.13 -19.15
N THR A 166 -8.78 -20.23 -18.41
CA THR A 166 -9.82 -19.36 -18.95
C THR A 166 -9.40 -17.89 -18.85
N ILE A 167 -9.82 -17.12 -19.86
CA ILE A 167 -9.72 -15.67 -19.90
C ILE A 167 -11.11 -15.05 -20.09
N GLN A 168 -11.26 -13.78 -19.77
CA GLN A 168 -12.52 -13.05 -19.94
C GLN A 168 -12.39 -11.96 -20.99
N MET A 169 -13.22 -12.03 -22.01
CA MET A 169 -13.34 -11.00 -23.04
C MET A 169 -14.19 -9.82 -22.54
N PRO A 170 -14.02 -8.61 -23.10
CA PRO A 170 -14.81 -7.43 -22.69
C PRO A 170 -16.30 -7.53 -23.10
N ALA A 171 -16.63 -8.35 -24.07
CA ALA A 171 -18.00 -8.55 -24.56
C ALA A 171 -18.31 -10.03 -24.73
N ASN A 172 -19.61 -10.38 -24.75
CA ASN A 172 -20.05 -11.73 -25.02
C ASN A 172 -19.86 -12.09 -26.51
N GLU A 173 -19.58 -13.37 -26.77
CA GLU A 173 -19.63 -13.92 -28.10
C GLU A 173 -21.06 -13.81 -28.63
N THR A 174 -21.24 -13.11 -29.76
CA THR A 174 -22.55 -12.91 -30.43
C THR A 174 -22.71 -13.72 -31.70
N GLY A 175 -21.62 -14.33 -32.16
CA GLY A 175 -21.61 -15.24 -33.32
C GLY A 175 -21.91 -16.70 -32.95
N THR A 176 -21.64 -17.59 -33.88
CA THR A 176 -21.66 -19.03 -33.61
C THR A 176 -20.46 -19.40 -32.78
N ALA A 177 -20.68 -20.02 -31.62
CA ALA A 177 -19.59 -20.49 -30.77
C ALA A 177 -18.69 -21.46 -31.57
N PHE A 178 -17.39 -21.29 -31.39
CA PHE A 178 -16.44 -22.23 -32.01
C PHE A 178 -15.80 -23.12 -30.93
N SER A 179 -15.73 -24.40 -31.26
CA SER A 179 -14.99 -25.37 -30.49
C SER A 179 -13.60 -25.51 -31.11
N THR A 180 -12.55 -25.14 -30.33
CA THR A 180 -11.14 -25.34 -30.70
C THR A 180 -10.73 -24.76 -32.06
N THR A 181 -10.37 -23.49 -32.11
CA THR A 181 -9.88 -22.85 -33.32
C THR A 181 -8.69 -21.91 -33.03
N GLY A 182 -8.03 -21.49 -34.08
CA GLY A 182 -6.98 -20.47 -34.04
C GLY A 182 -5.61 -21.00 -33.66
N THR A 183 -4.64 -20.14 -33.98
CA THR A 183 -3.24 -20.30 -33.56
C THR A 183 -2.81 -19.08 -32.78
N ALA A 184 -1.89 -19.24 -31.84
CA ALA A 184 -1.31 -18.14 -31.08
C ALA A 184 0.05 -18.53 -30.48
N THR A 185 0.80 -17.51 -30.08
CA THR A 185 1.89 -17.65 -29.11
C THR A 185 1.42 -17.06 -27.79
N LEU A 186 1.59 -17.82 -26.72
CA LEU A 186 1.33 -17.41 -25.34
C LEU A 186 2.61 -16.98 -24.68
N ASP A 187 2.67 -15.75 -24.20
CA ASP A 187 3.72 -15.23 -23.34
C ASP A 187 3.14 -14.98 -21.94
N VAL A 188 3.91 -15.27 -20.91
CA VAL A 188 3.51 -15.17 -19.52
C VAL A 188 4.33 -14.08 -18.83
N TYR A 189 3.68 -13.22 -18.06
CA TYR A 189 4.34 -12.21 -17.24
C TYR A 189 5.03 -12.84 -16.02
N TYR A 190 6.15 -12.29 -15.57
CA TYR A 190 6.69 -12.63 -14.28
C TYR A 190 5.67 -12.23 -13.19
N VAL A 191 5.45 -13.13 -12.24
CA VAL A 191 4.54 -12.86 -11.11
C VAL A 191 5.24 -11.95 -10.11
N VAL A 192 4.60 -10.83 -9.75
CA VAL A 192 5.10 -9.89 -8.72
C VAL A 192 4.67 -10.35 -7.34
N GLY A 193 3.39 -10.65 -7.18
CA GLY A 193 2.80 -11.10 -5.92
C GLY A 193 1.36 -10.63 -5.77
N PRO A 194 0.71 -10.95 -4.64
CA PRO A 194 -0.66 -10.49 -4.39
C PRO A 194 -0.70 -8.98 -4.08
N ALA A 195 -1.86 -8.35 -4.31
CA ALA A 195 -2.09 -6.95 -3.96
C ALA A 195 -1.95 -6.68 -2.46
N PHE A 196 -2.28 -7.66 -1.63
CA PHE A 196 -2.25 -7.57 -0.17
C PHE A 196 -1.62 -8.84 0.40
N GLN A 197 -1.08 -8.73 1.61
CA GLN A 197 -0.57 -9.89 2.31
C GLN A 197 -1.67 -10.95 2.45
N LEU A 198 -1.37 -12.16 2.04
CA LEU A 198 -2.27 -13.30 2.22
C LEU A 198 -1.87 -13.99 3.53
N PRO A 199 -2.76 -13.96 4.55
CA PRO A 199 -2.46 -14.60 5.83
C PRO A 199 -2.38 -16.10 5.65
N GLY A 200 -1.42 -16.71 6.33
CA GLY A 200 -1.33 -18.15 6.46
C GLY A 200 -2.28 -18.71 7.51
N TYR A 201 -2.31 -20.04 7.59
CA TYR A 201 -3.10 -20.79 8.57
C TYR A 201 -2.18 -21.65 9.42
N GLY A 202 -2.43 -21.73 10.72
CA GLY A 202 -1.74 -22.63 11.61
C GLY A 202 -0.88 -21.94 12.67
N PHE A 203 -0.09 -22.74 13.38
CA PHE A 203 0.73 -22.27 14.48
C PHE A 203 1.95 -21.48 13.96
N GLY A 204 2.14 -20.27 14.46
CA GLY A 204 3.26 -19.39 14.06
C GLY A 204 3.04 -18.60 12.76
N THR A 205 1.80 -18.54 12.25
CA THR A 205 1.46 -17.86 10.99
C THR A 205 0.57 -16.62 11.19
N GLY A 206 0.82 -15.81 12.20
CA GLY A 206 -0.01 -14.66 12.56
C GLY A 206 -1.04 -14.98 13.63
N GLN A 207 -2.31 -14.68 13.42
CA GLN A 207 -3.35 -14.90 14.42
C GLN A 207 -3.46 -16.37 14.86
N PHE A 208 -3.53 -16.58 16.17
CA PHE A 208 -3.66 -17.91 16.75
C PHE A 208 -4.94 -18.61 16.27
N GLY A 209 -4.78 -19.72 15.55
CA GLY A 209 -5.90 -20.51 15.03
C GLY A 209 -6.31 -20.24 13.58
N GLY A 210 -5.59 -19.39 12.81
CA GLY A 210 -5.86 -19.11 11.41
C GLY A 210 -6.81 -17.94 11.19
N THR A 211 -7.17 -17.69 9.91
CA THR A 211 -8.07 -16.58 9.56
C THR A 211 -9.51 -16.86 9.99
N THR A 212 -10.22 -15.82 10.37
CA THR A 212 -11.64 -15.87 10.75
C THR A 212 -12.60 -15.99 9.54
N THR A 213 -12.11 -15.90 8.32
CA THR A 213 -12.91 -15.90 7.08
C THR A 213 -12.87 -17.22 6.34
N THR A 214 -13.21 -18.31 7.01
CA THR A 214 -13.52 -19.56 6.32
C THR A 214 -14.95 -19.52 5.79
N ALA A 215 -15.17 -20.04 4.59
CA ALA A 215 -16.51 -20.16 4.05
C ALA A 215 -17.39 -21.00 4.98
N THR A 216 -18.55 -20.50 5.34
CA THR A 216 -19.51 -21.18 6.20
C THR A 216 -20.85 -21.36 5.49
N THR A 217 -21.50 -22.50 5.78
CA THR A 217 -22.83 -22.83 5.26
C THR A 217 -23.51 -23.79 6.24
N THR A 218 -24.60 -24.40 5.82
CA THR A 218 -25.29 -25.42 6.61
C THR A 218 -25.63 -26.62 5.72
N ILE A 219 -25.88 -27.79 6.35
CA ILE A 219 -26.44 -28.95 5.67
C ILE A 219 -27.88 -28.61 5.23
N ASN A 220 -28.23 -28.99 4.00
CA ASN A 220 -29.58 -28.86 3.42
C ASN A 220 -30.01 -30.13 2.67
N ASN A 221 -29.94 -31.23 3.38
CA ASN A 221 -30.23 -32.58 2.81
C ASN A 221 -31.73 -32.91 2.76
N SER A 222 -32.60 -32.02 3.22
CA SER A 222 -34.01 -32.33 3.50
C SER A 222 -34.18 -33.49 4.49
N GLY A 223 -33.19 -33.73 5.33
CA GLY A 223 -33.09 -34.78 6.34
C GLY A 223 -31.68 -34.89 6.88
N THR A 224 -31.41 -35.87 7.70
CA THR A 224 -30.07 -36.06 8.30
C THR A 224 -29.02 -36.40 7.26
N PHE A 225 -27.77 -36.04 7.53
CA PHE A 225 -26.58 -36.54 6.85
C PHE A 225 -26.08 -37.76 7.63
N PRO A 226 -26.43 -38.99 7.24
CA PRO A 226 -26.17 -40.16 8.06
C PRO A 226 -24.69 -40.56 8.03
N SER A 227 -24.25 -41.28 9.08
CA SER A 227 -22.95 -41.95 9.11
C SER A 227 -22.79 -42.85 7.86
N GLY A 228 -21.57 -42.87 7.29
CA GLY A 228 -21.25 -43.61 6.08
C GLY A 228 -21.73 -43.03 4.76
N ALA A 229 -22.42 -41.89 4.77
CA ALA A 229 -22.86 -41.25 3.53
C ALA A 229 -21.68 -40.65 2.75
N SER A 230 -21.67 -40.83 1.44
CA SER A 230 -20.62 -40.40 0.49
C SER A 230 -20.92 -39.05 -0.21
N SER A 231 -22.09 -38.45 0.07
CA SER A 231 -22.48 -37.16 -0.47
C SER A 231 -23.36 -36.39 0.50
N VAL A 232 -23.30 -35.05 0.46
CA VAL A 232 -24.11 -34.13 1.25
C VAL A 232 -24.52 -32.92 0.40
N VAL A 233 -25.75 -32.43 0.59
CA VAL A 233 -26.23 -31.21 -0.01
C VAL A 233 -26.10 -30.11 1.01
N LEU A 234 -25.53 -28.96 0.58
CA LEU A 234 -25.36 -27.77 1.39
C LEU A 234 -26.37 -26.70 1.01
N ALA A 235 -26.65 -25.74 1.90
CA ALA A 235 -27.46 -24.58 1.58
C ALA A 235 -26.81 -23.71 0.48
N SER A 236 -25.47 -23.63 0.48
CA SER A 236 -24.68 -23.08 -0.62
C SER A 236 -23.31 -23.71 -0.60
N SER A 237 -22.82 -24.18 -1.74
CA SER A 237 -21.44 -24.68 -1.90
C SER A 237 -20.59 -23.77 -2.77
N ALA A 238 -21.11 -22.61 -3.19
CA ALA A 238 -20.43 -21.71 -4.13
C ALA A 238 -19.09 -21.17 -3.62
N ALA A 239 -18.95 -20.99 -2.30
CA ALA A 239 -17.72 -20.52 -1.67
C ALA A 239 -16.78 -21.66 -1.21
N MET A 240 -17.18 -22.93 -1.42
CA MET A 240 -16.33 -24.07 -1.05
C MET A 240 -15.41 -24.44 -2.21
N PRO A 241 -14.16 -24.86 -1.95
CA PRO A 241 -13.26 -25.37 -2.97
C PRO A 241 -13.83 -26.52 -3.81
N ALA A 242 -13.25 -26.80 -4.96
CA ALA A 242 -13.64 -27.95 -5.78
C ALA A 242 -13.40 -29.30 -5.08
N THR A 243 -12.33 -29.36 -4.28
CA THR A 243 -11.96 -30.52 -3.43
C THR A 243 -11.41 -29.95 -2.11
N GLY A 244 -11.52 -30.65 -1.01
CA GLY A 244 -10.99 -30.15 0.25
C GLY A 244 -11.48 -30.90 1.49
N THR A 245 -11.48 -30.18 2.61
CA THR A 245 -11.92 -30.66 3.92
C THR A 245 -13.01 -29.77 4.47
N LEU A 246 -14.05 -30.33 5.05
CA LEU A 246 -15.09 -29.59 5.76
C LEU A 246 -15.13 -30.02 7.22
N LEU A 247 -15.36 -29.05 8.11
CA LEU A 247 -15.73 -29.29 9.49
C LEU A 247 -17.25 -29.17 9.62
N ILE A 248 -17.91 -30.22 10.09
CA ILE A 248 -19.35 -30.29 10.24
C ILE A 248 -19.71 -30.39 11.72
N GLY A 249 -20.65 -29.56 12.16
CA GLY A 249 -21.11 -29.53 13.56
C GLY A 249 -20.14 -28.80 14.50
N SER A 250 -20.31 -29.03 15.80
CA SER A 250 -19.50 -28.40 16.85
C SER A 250 -19.40 -29.27 18.11
N GLY A 251 -18.42 -28.98 18.96
CA GLY A 251 -18.21 -29.68 20.22
C GLY A 251 -17.86 -31.17 20.03
N SER A 252 -18.43 -32.05 20.83
CA SER A 252 -18.13 -33.48 20.79
C SER A 252 -18.69 -34.25 19.59
N THR A 253 -19.55 -33.60 18.80
CA THR A 253 -20.12 -34.16 17.57
C THR A 253 -19.52 -33.52 16.31
N ALA A 254 -18.49 -32.70 16.48
CA ALA A 254 -17.77 -32.12 15.34
C ALA A 254 -17.06 -33.22 14.55
N GLU A 255 -17.20 -33.18 13.24
CA GLU A 255 -16.59 -34.15 12.33
C GLU A 255 -15.84 -33.44 11.21
N LEU A 256 -14.61 -33.89 10.95
CA LEU A 256 -13.87 -33.55 9.75
C LEU A 256 -14.15 -34.57 8.65
N ILE A 257 -14.48 -34.10 7.47
CA ILE A 257 -14.65 -34.91 6.27
C ILE A 257 -13.74 -34.36 5.17
N THR A 258 -13.19 -35.24 4.33
CA THR A 258 -12.59 -34.84 3.08
C THR A 258 -13.51 -35.15 1.90
N TYR A 259 -13.44 -34.38 0.83
CA TYR A 259 -14.27 -34.58 -0.36
C TYR A 259 -13.46 -34.32 -1.64
N THR A 260 -13.89 -34.96 -2.72
CA THR A 260 -13.19 -34.93 -4.01
C THR A 260 -13.97 -34.21 -5.11
N SER A 261 -15.20 -33.78 -4.85
CA SER A 261 -16.00 -33.05 -5.83
C SER A 261 -17.01 -32.11 -5.18
N ASN A 262 -17.13 -30.91 -5.73
CA ASN A 262 -18.15 -29.92 -5.40
C ASN A 262 -18.92 -29.52 -6.64
N ASN A 263 -20.20 -29.85 -6.67
CA ASN A 263 -21.11 -29.41 -7.72
C ASN A 263 -21.88 -28.18 -7.25
N THR A 264 -21.41 -26.98 -7.61
CA THR A 264 -22.00 -25.72 -7.20
C THR A 264 -23.38 -25.45 -7.80
N ALA A 265 -23.75 -26.11 -8.91
CA ALA A 265 -25.08 -25.96 -9.51
C ALA A 265 -26.17 -26.68 -8.71
N THR A 266 -25.83 -27.78 -8.03
CA THR A 266 -26.75 -28.53 -7.15
C THR A 266 -26.42 -28.39 -5.68
N ASN A 267 -25.38 -27.61 -5.32
CA ASN A 267 -24.83 -27.48 -3.98
C ASN A 267 -24.45 -28.83 -3.33
N THR A 268 -24.02 -29.79 -4.14
CA THR A 268 -23.73 -31.15 -3.69
C THR A 268 -22.23 -31.37 -3.57
N ILE A 269 -21.79 -31.75 -2.40
CA ILE A 269 -20.44 -32.23 -2.11
C ILE A 269 -20.47 -33.77 -2.21
N SER A 270 -19.51 -34.36 -2.91
CA SER A 270 -19.45 -35.82 -3.13
C SER A 270 -18.02 -36.37 -3.10
N GLY A 271 -17.90 -37.71 -3.09
CA GLY A 271 -16.62 -38.38 -2.87
C GLY A 271 -16.10 -38.14 -1.44
N ILE A 272 -16.99 -38.21 -0.46
CA ILE A 272 -16.72 -37.91 0.92
C ILE A 272 -16.04 -39.11 1.60
N SER A 273 -14.94 -38.81 2.32
CA SER A 273 -14.34 -39.65 3.34
C SER A 273 -14.63 -39.09 4.72
N ARG A 274 -15.30 -39.89 5.56
CA ARG A 274 -15.80 -39.47 6.89
C ARG A 274 -14.78 -39.68 7.98
N GLY A 275 -14.99 -38.99 9.14
CA GLY A 275 -14.21 -39.23 10.36
C GLY A 275 -12.72 -38.92 10.23
N GLN A 276 -12.33 -37.88 9.52
CA GLN A 276 -10.95 -37.54 9.29
C GLN A 276 -10.33 -36.81 10.49
N GLY A 277 -9.00 -36.76 10.57
CA GLY A 277 -8.27 -35.99 11.59
C GLY A 277 -8.54 -36.46 13.04
N GLY A 278 -8.90 -37.73 13.24
CA GLY A 278 -9.20 -38.28 14.55
C GLY A 278 -10.62 -37.98 15.08
N THR A 279 -11.48 -37.40 14.25
CA THR A 279 -12.91 -37.26 14.54
C THR A 279 -13.67 -38.56 14.26
N SER A 280 -14.88 -38.71 14.78
CA SER A 280 -15.72 -39.87 14.52
C SER A 280 -16.74 -39.60 13.41
N ASP A 281 -17.03 -40.59 12.59
CA ASP A 281 -18.14 -40.54 11.64
C ASP A 281 -19.49 -40.62 12.41
N VAL A 282 -20.20 -39.48 12.45
CA VAL A 282 -21.47 -39.33 13.16
C VAL A 282 -22.57 -38.81 12.24
N THR A 283 -23.81 -39.06 12.61
CA THR A 283 -24.96 -38.51 11.88
C THR A 283 -25.16 -37.06 12.26
N HIS A 284 -25.25 -36.17 11.27
CA HIS A 284 -25.55 -34.76 11.46
C HIS A 284 -26.99 -34.41 11.08
N ALA A 285 -27.62 -33.54 11.83
CA ALA A 285 -28.96 -33.04 11.50
C ALA A 285 -28.93 -32.10 10.30
N ASP A 286 -30.07 -31.97 9.59
CA ASP A 286 -30.27 -30.91 8.64
C ASP A 286 -30.13 -29.54 9.35
N GLY A 287 -29.54 -28.55 8.67
CA GLY A 287 -29.20 -27.26 9.28
C GLY A 287 -27.91 -27.25 10.11
N SER A 288 -27.22 -28.38 10.31
CA SER A 288 -25.91 -28.40 11.00
C SER A 288 -24.92 -27.46 10.31
N ALA A 289 -24.16 -26.71 11.09
CA ALA A 289 -23.13 -25.80 10.59
C ALA A 289 -22.04 -26.56 9.84
N VAL A 290 -21.62 -26.04 8.71
CA VAL A 290 -20.52 -26.54 7.88
C VAL A 290 -19.54 -25.40 7.63
N GLN A 291 -18.28 -25.68 7.84
CA GLN A 291 -17.19 -24.74 7.64
C GLN A 291 -16.12 -25.34 6.74
N ASP A 292 -15.60 -24.56 5.81
CA ASP A 292 -14.41 -24.96 5.04
C ASP A 292 -13.21 -25.10 5.99
N ALA A 293 -12.64 -26.28 6.01
CA ALA A 293 -11.48 -26.64 6.81
C ALA A 293 -10.29 -27.10 5.94
N THR A 294 -10.34 -26.81 4.65
CA THR A 294 -9.33 -27.27 3.68
C THR A 294 -7.92 -26.83 4.07
N ASN A 295 -7.78 -25.66 4.66
CA ASN A 295 -6.51 -25.10 5.11
C ASN A 295 -6.35 -25.16 6.65
N TYR A 296 -7.16 -25.97 7.32
CA TYR A 296 -7.08 -26.12 8.77
C TYR A 296 -5.87 -26.99 9.14
N THR A 297 -4.90 -26.42 9.81
CA THR A 297 -3.75 -27.15 10.36
C THR A 297 -3.93 -27.29 11.87
N GLY A 298 -4.03 -28.54 12.36
CA GLY A 298 -4.14 -28.81 13.79
C GLY A 298 -2.81 -28.68 14.53
N TRP A 299 -2.86 -28.75 15.87
CA TRP A 299 -1.68 -28.84 16.73
C TRP A 299 -0.76 -29.99 16.29
N GLY A 300 0.50 -29.68 15.98
CA GLY A 300 1.48 -30.67 15.52
C GLY A 300 1.54 -30.88 14.01
N SER A 301 0.70 -30.24 13.21
CA SER A 301 0.86 -30.19 11.76
C SER A 301 1.96 -29.20 11.41
N ASN A 302 2.86 -29.58 10.50
CA ASN A 302 3.81 -28.63 9.95
C ASN A 302 3.04 -27.55 9.18
N THR A 303 3.45 -26.29 9.33
CA THR A 303 2.97 -25.24 8.44
C THR A 303 3.36 -25.61 7.01
N ALA A 304 2.40 -25.56 6.08
CA ALA A 304 2.73 -25.72 4.68
C ALA A 304 3.71 -24.60 4.25
N ALA A 305 4.72 -24.94 3.47
CA ALA A 305 5.62 -23.96 2.88
C ALA A 305 4.79 -22.90 2.11
N GLY A 306 5.01 -21.62 2.38
CA GLY A 306 4.27 -20.53 1.75
C GLY A 306 2.97 -20.12 2.45
N VAL A 307 2.86 -20.35 3.74
CA VAL A 307 1.64 -20.08 4.53
C VAL A 307 1.31 -18.60 4.65
N ILE A 308 2.31 -17.72 4.72
CA ILE A 308 2.17 -16.28 4.59
C ILE A 308 2.79 -15.88 3.25
N ILE A 309 2.02 -15.23 2.41
CA ILE A 309 2.50 -14.70 1.14
C ILE A 309 2.54 -13.19 1.27
N ASP A 310 3.75 -12.64 1.22
CA ASP A 310 3.99 -11.20 1.26
C ASP A 310 3.35 -10.52 0.05
N PRO A 311 2.92 -9.26 0.18
CA PRO A 311 2.40 -8.50 -0.95
C PRO A 311 3.49 -8.34 -2.01
N GLY A 312 3.07 -8.33 -3.27
CA GLY A 312 3.98 -8.05 -4.39
C GLY A 312 4.61 -6.68 -4.22
N GLN A 313 5.93 -6.62 -4.23
CA GLN A 313 6.69 -5.38 -4.05
C GLN A 313 7.79 -5.25 -5.09
N TRP A 314 8.23 -4.02 -5.30
CA TRP A 314 9.33 -3.66 -6.16
C TRP A 314 10.39 -2.88 -5.39
N LYS A 315 11.62 -2.99 -5.87
CA LYS A 315 12.67 -2.00 -5.61
C LYS A 315 13.16 -1.47 -6.94
N LEU A 316 12.99 -0.18 -7.15
CA LEU A 316 13.34 0.51 -8.38
C LEU A 316 14.53 1.44 -8.16
N THR A 317 15.48 1.40 -9.05
CA THR A 317 16.64 2.30 -9.04
C THR A 317 17.16 2.48 -10.47
N ASN A 318 18.15 3.34 -10.68
CA ASN A 318 18.80 3.46 -11.97
C ASN A 318 20.32 3.20 -11.88
N TYR A 319 20.87 2.57 -12.91
CA TYR A 319 22.29 2.40 -13.14
C TYR A 319 22.69 3.18 -14.38
N GLY A 320 23.22 4.39 -14.19
CA GLY A 320 23.36 5.34 -15.29
C GLY A 320 21.98 5.73 -15.85
N GLN A 321 21.77 5.53 -17.14
CA GLN A 321 20.45 5.79 -17.78
C GLN A 321 19.47 4.61 -17.71
N LYS A 322 20.00 3.39 -17.44
CA LYS A 322 19.16 2.18 -17.38
C LYS A 322 18.38 2.11 -16.07
N LEU A 323 17.11 1.75 -16.17
CA LEU A 323 16.34 1.32 -15.01
C LEU A 323 16.78 -0.07 -14.58
N ILE A 324 16.94 -0.27 -13.27
CA ILE A 324 17.09 -1.60 -12.66
C ILE A 324 15.88 -1.79 -11.73
N ALA A 325 15.21 -2.92 -11.88
CA ALA A 325 14.00 -3.22 -11.12
C ALA A 325 14.08 -4.64 -10.54
N LEU A 326 13.95 -4.75 -9.22
CA LEU A 326 13.87 -6.02 -8.50
C LEU A 326 12.42 -6.31 -8.13
N ILE A 327 11.94 -7.48 -8.49
CA ILE A 327 10.73 -8.06 -7.91
C ILE A 327 11.13 -8.70 -6.57
N TYR A 328 10.46 -8.32 -5.51
CA TYR A 328 10.75 -8.82 -4.15
C TYR A 328 10.75 -10.35 -4.09
N ASN A 329 11.81 -10.93 -3.52
CA ASN A 329 12.05 -12.38 -3.48
C ASN A 329 12.03 -13.08 -4.85
N SER A 330 12.33 -12.36 -5.93
CA SER A 330 12.32 -12.88 -7.30
C SER A 330 13.45 -12.25 -8.12
N VAL A 331 13.25 -12.16 -9.43
CA VAL A 331 14.25 -11.76 -10.41
C VAL A 331 14.50 -10.26 -10.43
N VAL A 332 15.68 -9.87 -10.90
CA VAL A 332 16.06 -8.50 -11.21
C VAL A 332 16.12 -8.30 -12.72
N VAL A 333 15.60 -7.18 -13.19
CA VAL A 333 15.52 -6.82 -14.59
C VAL A 333 16.12 -5.46 -14.87
N GLU A 334 16.59 -5.26 -16.09
CA GLU A 334 17.03 -3.96 -16.62
C GLU A 334 16.19 -3.51 -17.80
N TRP A 335 16.03 -2.21 -17.92
CA TRP A 335 15.40 -1.55 -19.08
C TRP A 335 16.25 -0.36 -19.54
N ASP A 336 16.61 -0.35 -20.83
CA ASP A 336 17.44 0.71 -21.41
C ASP A 336 16.59 1.63 -22.30
N PRO A 337 16.40 2.91 -21.93
CA PRO A 337 15.64 3.87 -22.73
C PRO A 337 16.27 4.16 -24.09
N SER A 338 17.57 3.91 -24.31
CA SER A 338 18.26 4.13 -25.57
C SER A 338 18.09 2.97 -26.56
N ALA A 339 17.53 1.84 -26.14
CA ALA A 339 17.30 0.72 -27.04
C ALA A 339 16.31 1.09 -28.16
N ALA A 340 16.54 0.59 -29.36
CA ALA A 340 15.71 0.91 -30.52
C ALA A 340 14.23 0.49 -30.26
N GLY A 341 13.31 1.43 -30.46
CA GLY A 341 11.88 1.21 -30.24
C GLY A 341 11.42 1.33 -28.79
N ALA A 342 12.28 1.82 -27.89
CA ALA A 342 12.04 1.81 -26.46
C ALA A 342 10.71 2.44 -26.02
N ILE A 343 10.14 3.39 -26.73
CA ILE A 343 8.96 4.14 -26.26
C ILE A 343 7.73 4.00 -27.14
N SER A 344 7.84 3.89 -28.46
CA SER A 344 6.67 3.79 -29.35
C SER A 344 6.06 2.40 -29.46
N ASN A 345 6.85 1.38 -29.16
CA ASN A 345 6.48 -0.01 -28.92
C ASN A 345 7.52 -0.54 -27.94
N PRO A 346 7.35 -0.29 -26.62
CA PRO A 346 8.44 -0.39 -25.69
C PRO A 346 9.01 -1.79 -25.65
N ASN A 347 10.31 -1.88 -25.83
CA ASN A 347 11.03 -3.10 -25.50
C ASN A 347 10.77 -3.37 -24.02
N ARG A 348 10.38 -4.61 -23.71
CA ARG A 348 10.18 -5.03 -22.34
C ARG A 348 11.51 -5.10 -21.59
N ALA A 349 11.45 -4.95 -20.29
CA ALA A 349 12.60 -5.17 -19.43
C ALA A 349 13.11 -6.61 -19.56
N THR A 350 14.41 -6.80 -19.49
CA THR A 350 15.09 -8.10 -19.62
C THR A 350 15.80 -8.45 -18.32
N LEU A 351 16.00 -9.74 -18.07
CA LEU A 351 16.75 -10.19 -16.90
C LEU A 351 18.19 -9.67 -16.91
N VAL A 352 18.68 -9.22 -15.76
CA VAL A 352 20.10 -8.92 -15.56
C VAL A 352 20.87 -10.24 -15.55
N THR A 353 21.89 -10.34 -16.40
CA THR A 353 22.65 -11.58 -16.58
C THR A 353 23.42 -11.94 -15.29
N ASN A 354 23.42 -13.22 -14.93
CA ASN A 354 24.12 -13.77 -13.75
C ASN A 354 23.69 -13.15 -12.40
N ALA A 355 22.65 -12.35 -12.35
CA ALA A 355 22.15 -11.81 -11.09
C ALA A 355 21.45 -12.89 -10.24
N PRO A 356 21.37 -12.71 -8.92
CA PRO A 356 20.55 -13.56 -8.07
C PRO A 356 19.10 -13.65 -8.54
N THR A 357 18.47 -14.79 -8.34
CA THR A 357 17.08 -15.06 -8.71
C THR A 357 16.09 -14.93 -7.54
N ALA A 358 16.61 -14.66 -6.34
CA ALA A 358 15.83 -14.31 -5.16
C ALA A 358 16.60 -13.31 -4.28
N SER A 359 16.00 -12.17 -4.01
CA SER A 359 16.57 -11.13 -3.14
C SER A 359 15.45 -10.29 -2.52
N ARG A 360 15.64 -9.86 -1.28
CA ARG A 360 14.66 -9.02 -0.58
C ARG A 360 14.76 -7.55 -0.98
N ASP A 361 15.99 -7.05 -1.14
CA ASP A 361 16.21 -5.65 -1.48
C ASP A 361 17.46 -5.50 -2.37
N MET A 362 17.57 -4.35 -3.03
CA MET A 362 18.73 -3.99 -3.82
C MET A 362 19.02 -2.49 -3.73
N LEU A 363 20.26 -2.11 -3.95
CA LEU A 363 20.66 -0.72 -4.18
C LEU A 363 21.85 -0.63 -5.14
N VAL A 364 21.98 0.51 -5.80
CA VAL A 364 23.19 0.88 -6.54
C VAL A 364 24.02 1.77 -5.63
N SER A 365 25.19 1.27 -5.22
CA SER A 365 26.15 2.04 -4.42
C SER A 365 26.82 3.11 -5.28
N THR A 366 26.94 4.32 -4.75
CA THR A 366 27.62 5.46 -5.40
C THR A 366 28.60 6.09 -4.43
N PRO A 367 29.76 6.57 -4.92
CA PRO A 367 30.20 6.76 -6.32
C PRO A 367 30.81 5.51 -6.98
N ASP A 368 30.97 4.41 -6.26
CA ASP A 368 31.70 3.21 -6.63
C ASP A 368 30.98 2.34 -7.68
N ARG A 369 29.66 2.55 -7.88
CA ARG A 369 28.83 1.90 -8.91
C ARG A 369 28.85 0.38 -8.88
N HIS A 370 28.57 -0.18 -7.69
CA HIS A 370 28.24 -1.60 -7.52
C HIS A 370 26.72 -1.77 -7.42
N LEU A 371 26.20 -2.83 -8.02
CA LEU A 371 24.83 -3.28 -7.77
C LEU A 371 24.85 -4.30 -6.64
N CYS A 372 24.14 -3.98 -5.54
CA CYS A 372 24.17 -4.76 -4.32
C CYS A 372 22.79 -5.38 -4.06
N PHE A 373 22.76 -6.65 -3.64
CA PHE A 373 21.58 -7.42 -3.27
C PHE A 373 21.63 -7.81 -1.80
N PHE A 374 20.47 -7.78 -1.15
CA PHE A 374 20.31 -7.99 0.29
C PHE A 374 19.26 -9.06 0.56
N GLY A 375 19.51 -9.92 1.57
CA GLY A 375 18.66 -11.08 1.83
C GLY A 375 18.58 -11.99 0.61
N THR A 376 19.73 -12.36 0.06
CA THR A 376 19.85 -13.00 -1.24
C THR A 376 20.41 -14.43 -1.17
N GLU A 377 20.48 -15.08 -2.31
CA GLU A 377 21.00 -16.43 -2.47
C GLU A 377 22.50 -16.50 -2.15
N THR A 378 22.90 -17.50 -1.38
CA THR A 378 24.32 -17.84 -1.19
C THR A 378 24.93 -18.52 -2.43
N THR A 379 24.09 -19.21 -3.21
CA THR A 379 24.44 -19.79 -4.52
C THR A 379 23.47 -19.26 -5.56
N ILE A 380 23.96 -18.44 -6.49
CA ILE A 380 23.15 -17.80 -7.54
C ILE A 380 22.39 -18.86 -8.34
N GLY A 381 21.11 -18.61 -8.59
CA GLY A 381 20.21 -19.48 -9.33
C GLY A 381 19.63 -20.63 -8.48
N THR A 382 19.87 -20.63 -7.17
CA THR A 382 19.35 -21.65 -6.25
C THR A 382 18.52 -20.96 -5.17
N THR A 383 17.25 -20.74 -5.42
CA THR A 383 16.34 -19.99 -4.52
C THR A 383 16.25 -20.60 -3.11
N SER A 384 16.42 -21.92 -2.98
CA SER A 384 16.47 -22.61 -1.68
C SER A 384 17.74 -22.30 -0.87
N SER A 385 18.73 -21.64 -1.45
CA SER A 385 19.94 -21.18 -0.76
C SER A 385 19.86 -19.73 -0.27
N GLN A 386 18.67 -19.10 -0.36
CA GLN A 386 18.47 -17.73 0.12
C GLN A 386 18.69 -17.66 1.63
N ASP A 387 19.54 -16.72 2.05
CA ASP A 387 19.78 -16.36 3.46
C ASP A 387 19.37 -14.90 3.65
N ASP A 388 18.40 -14.68 4.50
CA ASP A 388 17.79 -13.39 4.75
C ASP A 388 18.75 -12.31 5.30
N MET A 389 19.94 -12.73 5.75
CA MET A 389 21.00 -11.84 6.26
C MET A 389 22.21 -11.73 5.31
N PHE A 390 22.15 -12.39 4.14
CA PHE A 390 23.26 -12.45 3.19
C PHE A 390 23.22 -11.29 2.21
N ILE A 391 24.40 -10.72 1.94
CA ILE A 391 24.61 -9.61 1.02
C ILE A 391 25.54 -10.08 -0.10
N ARG A 392 25.21 -9.68 -1.33
CA ARG A 392 26.06 -9.90 -2.50
C ARG A 392 26.13 -8.60 -3.29
N PHE A 393 27.31 -8.26 -3.79
CA PHE A 393 27.54 -7.10 -4.63
C PHE A 393 28.33 -7.45 -5.89
N SER A 394 28.02 -6.74 -6.96
CA SER A 394 28.63 -6.92 -8.28
C SER A 394 30.11 -6.46 -8.28
N ASP A 395 30.80 -6.72 -9.38
CA ASP A 395 32.04 -6.00 -9.69
C ASP A 395 31.77 -4.50 -9.94
N GLN A 396 32.79 -3.68 -9.78
CA GLN A 396 32.68 -2.24 -10.00
C GLN A 396 32.38 -1.95 -11.48
N GLU A 397 31.35 -1.18 -11.74
CA GLU A 397 30.87 -0.82 -13.07
C GLU A 397 30.41 -1.99 -13.97
N ASP A 398 30.31 -3.21 -13.43
CA ASP A 398 29.77 -4.38 -14.12
C ASP A 398 28.64 -5.03 -13.33
N ILE A 399 27.39 -4.85 -13.79
CA ILE A 399 26.21 -5.42 -13.17
C ILE A 399 25.97 -6.90 -13.53
N ASN A 400 26.84 -7.53 -14.30
CA ASN A 400 26.71 -8.93 -14.73
C ASN A 400 27.72 -9.87 -14.08
N ASP A 401 28.64 -9.37 -13.26
CA ASP A 401 29.62 -10.19 -12.55
C ASP A 401 29.43 -10.08 -11.02
N TYR A 402 29.00 -11.19 -10.42
CA TYR A 402 28.77 -11.33 -8.97
C TYR A 402 29.64 -12.41 -8.33
N THR A 403 30.56 -12.98 -9.07
CA THR A 403 31.41 -14.05 -8.58
C THR A 403 32.76 -13.48 -8.06
N PRO A 404 33.03 -13.56 -6.74
CA PRO A 404 34.29 -13.05 -6.19
C PRO A 404 35.49 -13.75 -6.78
N THR A 405 36.45 -12.97 -7.27
CA THR A 405 37.74 -13.44 -7.78
C THR A 405 38.90 -12.62 -7.18
N ALA A 406 40.13 -13.05 -7.42
CA ALA A 406 41.28 -12.28 -6.96
C ALA A 406 41.49 -10.95 -7.70
N THR A 407 40.81 -10.74 -8.82
CA THR A 407 41.04 -9.61 -9.75
C THR A 407 39.85 -8.66 -9.87
N ASN A 408 38.67 -9.02 -9.36
CA ASN A 408 37.48 -8.18 -9.36
C ASN A 408 37.14 -7.68 -7.94
N THR A 409 36.18 -6.79 -7.85
CA THR A 409 35.68 -6.22 -6.59
C THR A 409 34.36 -6.83 -6.14
N ALA A 410 33.82 -7.82 -6.89
CA ALA A 410 32.64 -8.56 -6.49
C ALA A 410 32.85 -9.26 -5.15
N GLY A 411 31.82 -9.33 -4.34
CA GLY A 411 31.95 -9.93 -3.02
C GLY A 411 30.64 -10.26 -2.34
N THR A 412 30.80 -10.82 -1.15
CA THR A 412 29.68 -11.24 -0.30
C THR A 412 29.93 -10.90 1.16
N GLN A 413 28.88 -10.69 1.92
CA GLN A 413 28.92 -10.47 3.36
C GLN A 413 27.64 -11.02 3.99
N ARG A 414 27.74 -11.45 5.26
CA ARG A 414 26.59 -11.81 6.07
C ARG A 414 26.55 -10.91 7.30
N LEU A 415 25.42 -10.28 7.58
CA LEU A 415 25.23 -9.50 8.81
C LEU A 415 25.05 -10.42 10.01
N ALA A 416 25.42 -9.92 11.19
CA ALA A 416 25.48 -10.72 12.41
C ALA A 416 24.30 -10.48 13.38
N ASP A 417 23.57 -9.35 13.25
CA ASP A 417 22.48 -8.97 14.17
C ASP A 417 21.17 -8.77 13.41
N GLY A 418 20.13 -9.46 13.84
CA GLY A 418 18.83 -9.56 13.22
C GLY A 418 18.52 -10.95 12.68
N SER A 419 17.32 -11.14 12.20
CA SER A 419 16.84 -12.38 11.56
C SER A 419 16.69 -12.25 10.04
N LYS A 420 16.34 -11.04 9.58
CA LYS A 420 16.13 -10.72 8.16
C LYS A 420 16.49 -9.26 7.87
N ILE A 421 17.02 -8.99 6.70
CA ILE A 421 17.16 -7.64 6.17
C ILE A 421 15.79 -7.18 5.66
N ILE A 422 15.34 -6.03 6.15
CA ILE A 422 14.03 -5.46 5.78
C ILE A 422 14.14 -4.51 4.61
N GLY A 423 15.15 -3.62 4.63
CA GLY A 423 15.30 -2.63 3.58
C GLY A 423 16.62 -1.90 3.61
N THR A 424 16.90 -1.18 2.52
CA THR A 424 18.11 -0.40 2.33
C THR A 424 17.81 0.98 1.80
N LEU A 425 18.70 1.91 2.13
CA LEU A 425 18.63 3.28 1.65
C LEU A 425 20.03 3.73 1.19
N ARG A 426 20.09 4.23 -0.05
CA ARG A 426 21.25 4.95 -0.53
C ARG A 426 21.20 6.38 0.00
N GLY A 427 22.15 6.73 0.82
CA GLY A 427 22.27 8.07 1.36
C GLY A 427 23.49 8.83 0.84
N ARG A 428 23.56 10.11 1.20
CA ARG A 428 24.63 11.02 0.78
C ARG A 428 26.01 10.61 1.31
N ASN A 429 26.04 10.04 2.52
CA ASN A 429 27.30 9.72 3.23
C ASN A 429 27.63 8.22 3.23
N GLY A 430 26.89 7.39 2.52
CA GLY A 430 27.03 5.95 2.44
C GLY A 430 25.72 5.24 2.23
N ASN A 431 25.76 3.93 2.27
CA ASN A 431 24.57 3.09 2.16
C ASN A 431 24.14 2.64 3.58
N TYR A 432 22.87 2.50 3.79
CA TYR A 432 22.28 2.13 5.07
C TYR A 432 21.44 0.88 4.91
N ILE A 433 21.53 -0.02 5.88
CA ILE A 433 20.87 -1.33 5.85
C ILE A 433 20.16 -1.50 7.19
N TRP A 434 18.90 -1.90 7.15
CA TRP A 434 18.14 -2.27 8.33
C TRP A 434 17.80 -3.74 8.32
N THR A 435 17.98 -4.34 9.48
CA THR A 435 17.35 -5.61 9.80
C THR A 435 16.04 -5.35 10.59
N ASP A 436 15.38 -6.41 10.98
CA ASP A 436 14.25 -6.36 11.90
C ASP A 436 14.59 -5.76 13.29
N THR A 437 15.88 -5.73 13.67
CA THR A 437 16.31 -5.27 15.00
C THR A 437 17.35 -4.17 14.99
N ALA A 438 18.16 -4.05 13.94
CA ALA A 438 19.38 -3.24 13.94
C ALA A 438 19.54 -2.40 12.68
N MET A 439 20.36 -1.35 12.78
CA MET A 439 20.80 -0.53 11.66
C MET A 439 22.29 -0.67 11.43
N PHE A 440 22.69 -0.84 10.17
CA PHE A 440 24.08 -0.91 9.72
C PHE A 440 24.38 0.18 8.70
N THR A 441 25.63 0.64 8.69
CA THR A 441 26.19 1.43 7.59
C THR A 441 27.04 0.56 6.71
N MET A 442 26.98 0.77 5.41
CA MET A 442 27.80 0.12 4.40
C MET A 442 28.56 1.19 3.62
N ARG A 443 29.89 1.17 3.68
CA ARG A 443 30.75 2.18 3.04
C ARG A 443 31.77 1.52 2.14
N PHE A 444 31.99 2.10 0.98
CA PHE A 444 33.08 1.68 0.11
C PHE A 444 34.43 2.02 0.75
N ILE A 445 35.27 1.02 0.97
CA ILE A 445 36.63 1.14 1.57
C ILE A 445 37.73 0.72 0.62
N GLY A 446 37.38 0.15 -0.53
CA GLY A 446 38.33 -0.32 -1.53
C GLY A 446 38.97 -1.66 -1.17
N ALA A 447 39.91 -2.06 -2.04
CA ALA A 447 40.60 -3.35 -1.88
C ALA A 447 41.36 -3.44 -0.54
N PRO A 448 41.40 -4.65 0.10
CA PRO A 448 40.91 -5.93 -0.42
C PRO A 448 39.46 -6.28 -0.08
N PHE A 449 38.74 -5.45 0.68
CA PHE A 449 37.43 -5.80 1.23
C PHE A 449 36.26 -5.18 0.50
N THR A 450 36.49 -4.28 -0.44
CA THR A 450 35.44 -3.50 -1.19
C THR A 450 34.57 -2.68 -0.30
N PHE A 451 33.78 -3.28 0.59
CA PHE A 451 32.86 -2.59 1.53
C PHE A 451 33.18 -2.92 2.98
N GLY A 452 33.08 -1.90 3.83
CA GLY A 452 33.06 -2.01 5.29
C GLY A 452 31.62 -1.90 5.82
N PHE A 453 31.28 -2.76 6.77
CA PHE A 453 29.97 -2.81 7.42
C PHE A 453 30.13 -2.50 8.90
N GLU A 454 29.35 -1.56 9.41
CA GLU A 454 29.37 -1.14 10.81
C GLU A 454 27.94 -1.07 11.35
N GLN A 455 27.70 -1.73 12.48
CA GLN A 455 26.44 -1.62 13.20
C GLN A 455 26.41 -0.31 13.98
N VAL A 456 25.41 0.52 13.74
CA VAL A 456 25.27 1.87 14.34
C VAL A 456 24.08 1.99 15.29
N GLY A 457 23.18 1.02 15.29
CA GLY A 457 22.02 1.00 16.16
C GLY A 457 21.49 -0.40 16.46
N THR A 458 20.89 -0.56 17.63
CA THR A 458 20.19 -1.77 18.10
C THR A 458 18.79 -1.41 18.57
N ASN A 459 17.85 -2.34 18.51
CA ASN A 459 16.42 -2.12 18.83
C ASN A 459 15.83 -0.91 18.06
N CYS A 460 16.20 -0.81 16.80
CA CYS A 460 15.80 0.30 15.91
C CYS A 460 15.53 -0.22 14.49
N GLY A 461 14.94 -1.41 14.39
CA GLY A 461 14.61 -2.06 13.13
C GLY A 461 13.73 -1.21 12.24
N LEU A 462 13.55 -1.61 11.00
CA LEU A 462 12.70 -0.96 10.01
C LEU A 462 11.40 -1.73 9.86
N ILE A 463 10.27 -1.04 9.84
CA ILE A 463 8.96 -1.69 9.70
C ILE A 463 8.73 -2.26 8.28
N ALA A 464 9.19 -1.56 7.24
CA ALA A 464 9.00 -1.95 5.83
C ALA A 464 10.10 -1.42 4.93
N GLN A 465 10.28 -2.04 3.76
CA GLN A 465 11.35 -1.77 2.80
C GLN A 465 11.49 -0.28 2.42
N HIS A 466 10.39 0.44 2.30
CA HIS A 466 10.35 1.84 1.88
C HIS A 466 10.05 2.83 3.02
N ALA A 467 10.13 2.40 4.30
CA ALA A 467 9.78 3.23 5.45
C ALA A 467 10.91 4.15 5.95
N ALA A 468 12.07 4.14 5.30
CA ALA A 468 13.22 5.00 5.61
C ALA A 468 13.49 6.03 4.52
N ILE A 469 13.93 7.23 4.93
CA ILE A 469 14.21 8.33 4.00
C ILE A 469 15.30 9.27 4.54
N GLU A 470 16.08 9.88 3.65
CA GLU A 470 17.08 10.87 3.99
C GLU A 470 16.58 12.31 3.71
N VAL A 471 16.79 13.21 4.65
CA VAL A 471 16.54 14.65 4.49
C VAL A 471 17.73 15.41 5.08
N ASP A 472 18.39 16.24 4.28
CA ASP A 472 19.54 17.07 4.68
C ASP A 472 20.69 16.30 5.37
N GLY A 473 20.91 15.03 4.96
CA GLY A 473 21.95 14.18 5.52
C GLY A 473 21.59 13.50 6.84
N ILE A 474 20.37 13.68 7.32
CA ILE A 474 19.79 12.95 8.45
C ILE A 474 18.83 11.91 7.90
N ILE A 475 18.90 10.70 8.45
CA ILE A 475 18.05 9.59 8.06
C ILE A 475 16.93 9.43 9.07
N TYR A 476 15.71 9.33 8.58
CA TYR A 476 14.51 9.14 9.38
C TYR A 476 13.80 7.85 8.96
N TRP A 477 13.28 7.10 9.92
CA TRP A 477 12.51 5.89 9.62
C TRP A 477 11.44 5.58 10.65
N MET A 478 10.49 4.77 10.26
CA MET A 478 9.46 4.20 11.10
C MET A 478 9.85 2.76 11.44
N SER A 479 9.86 2.43 12.72
CA SER A 479 9.99 1.09 13.26
C SER A 479 8.60 0.53 13.63
N GLU A 480 8.54 -0.65 14.21
CA GLU A 480 7.28 -1.29 14.63
C GLU A 480 6.53 -0.51 15.73
N ASP A 481 7.25 0.22 16.59
CA ASP A 481 6.70 0.90 17.77
C ASP A 481 7.07 2.37 17.90
N SER A 482 7.98 2.89 17.05
CA SER A 482 8.55 4.22 17.23
C SER A 482 9.12 4.80 15.94
N PHE A 483 9.36 6.09 15.95
CA PHE A 483 10.13 6.77 14.91
C PHE A 483 11.56 7.01 15.39
N PHE A 484 12.51 6.82 14.49
CA PHE A 484 13.93 7.03 14.77
C PHE A 484 14.56 7.96 13.75
N TYR A 485 15.73 8.49 14.12
CA TYR A 485 16.61 9.20 13.20
C TYR A 485 18.08 8.89 13.48
N PHE A 486 18.90 9.00 12.43
CA PHE A 486 20.35 8.85 12.49
C PHE A 486 20.99 10.15 11.97
N ASP A 487 21.80 10.79 12.79
CA ASP A 487 22.45 12.08 12.49
C ASP A 487 23.87 11.93 11.92
N GLY A 488 24.25 10.71 11.55
CA GLY A 488 25.62 10.37 11.09
C GLY A 488 26.54 9.92 12.21
N ALA A 489 26.15 10.08 13.48
CA ALA A 489 26.94 9.66 14.64
C ALA A 489 26.20 8.62 15.51
N SER A 490 24.91 8.79 15.75
CA SER A 490 24.16 7.90 16.61
C SER A 490 22.68 7.81 16.21
N VAL A 491 22.06 6.65 16.46
CA VAL A 491 20.63 6.44 16.33
C VAL A 491 19.93 7.02 17.56
N LYS A 492 18.85 7.76 17.34
CA LYS A 492 18.04 8.36 18.39
C LYS A 492 16.54 8.19 18.10
N LYS A 493 15.75 8.00 19.16
CA LYS A 493 14.30 8.02 19.04
C LYS A 493 13.84 9.44 18.72
N LEU A 494 12.94 9.58 17.72
CA LEU A 494 12.35 10.85 17.35
C LEU A 494 11.16 11.15 18.28
N PRO A 495 11.16 12.25 19.04
CA PRO A 495 10.03 12.57 19.92
C PRO A 495 8.73 12.75 19.12
N CYS A 496 7.67 12.07 19.54
CA CYS A 496 6.40 12.05 18.81
C CYS A 496 5.20 12.23 19.75
N LEU A 497 4.41 13.28 19.52
CA LEU A 497 3.19 13.57 20.28
C LEU A 497 1.93 12.89 19.72
N VAL A 498 2.10 12.07 18.70
CA VAL A 498 1.03 11.27 18.09
C VAL A 498 1.39 9.78 18.04
N GLU A 499 2.38 9.35 18.85
CA GLU A 499 2.92 7.99 18.83
C GLU A 499 1.84 6.94 19.11
N ASP A 500 1.12 7.05 20.23
CA ASP A 500 0.05 6.10 20.61
C ASP A 500 -1.09 6.06 19.58
N TYR A 501 -1.38 7.21 18.94
CA TYR A 501 -2.38 7.27 17.89
C TYR A 501 -1.97 6.49 16.65
N VAL A 502 -0.69 6.51 16.28
CA VAL A 502 -0.17 5.83 15.10
C VAL A 502 0.01 4.34 15.39
N PHE A 503 0.79 4.00 16.41
CA PHE A 503 1.17 2.61 16.69
C PHE A 503 0.09 1.81 17.40
N GLY A 504 -0.90 2.46 18.02
CA GLY A 504 -2.10 1.81 18.54
C GLY A 504 -3.16 1.50 17.48
N ASP A 505 -3.05 2.09 16.28
CA ASP A 505 -4.03 1.93 15.17
C ASP A 505 -3.41 1.25 13.94
N ILE A 506 -2.10 1.07 13.86
CA ILE A 506 -1.45 0.43 12.72
C ILE A 506 -1.86 -1.04 12.56
N ASN A 507 -2.10 -1.46 11.32
CA ASN A 507 -2.34 -2.86 11.02
C ASN A 507 -1.00 -3.60 10.82
N ASN A 508 -0.56 -4.33 11.82
CA ASN A 508 0.71 -5.08 11.79
C ASN A 508 0.68 -6.24 10.76
N ASP A 509 -0.50 -6.79 10.43
CA ASP A 509 -0.63 -7.81 9.39
C ASP A 509 -0.41 -7.24 7.97
N ALA A 510 -0.35 -5.92 7.80
CA ALA A 510 -0.10 -5.24 6.54
C ALA A 510 1.06 -4.23 6.63
N GLU A 511 1.98 -4.39 7.58
CA GLU A 511 3.08 -3.46 7.83
C GLU A 511 4.02 -3.28 6.63
N LEU A 512 4.23 -4.33 5.83
CA LEU A 512 5.17 -4.34 4.70
C LEU A 512 4.85 -3.31 3.60
N ILE A 513 3.63 -2.74 3.59
CA ILE A 513 3.24 -1.70 2.62
C ILE A 513 3.48 -0.27 3.14
N VAL A 514 3.98 -0.11 4.36
CA VAL A 514 4.34 1.20 4.91
C VAL A 514 5.47 1.81 4.09
N HIS A 515 5.34 3.09 3.75
CA HIS A 515 6.39 3.80 3.04
C HIS A 515 6.48 5.25 3.48
N ALA A 516 7.65 5.84 3.27
CA ALA A 516 7.96 7.22 3.57
C ALA A 516 8.03 8.08 2.30
N GLY A 517 7.64 9.34 2.42
CA GLY A 517 7.77 10.34 1.37
C GLY A 517 8.24 11.69 1.92
N VAL A 518 8.98 12.43 1.13
CA VAL A 518 9.43 13.79 1.47
C VAL A 518 8.72 14.81 0.62
N ASN A 519 8.41 15.95 1.21
CA ASN A 519 8.07 17.17 0.51
C ASN A 519 9.03 18.26 0.98
N ASP A 520 10.20 18.34 0.35
CA ASP A 520 11.32 19.21 0.72
C ASP A 520 10.92 20.70 0.74
N LYS A 521 10.08 21.13 -0.19
CA LYS A 521 9.55 22.50 -0.25
C LYS A 521 8.90 22.94 1.05
N PHE A 522 8.33 22.02 1.80
CA PHE A 522 7.63 22.29 3.07
C PHE A 522 8.35 21.70 4.29
N ASN A 523 9.50 21.05 4.09
CA ASN A 523 10.29 20.38 5.13
C ASN A 523 9.47 19.27 5.84
N GLU A 524 8.71 18.50 5.07
CA GLU A 524 7.80 17.48 5.56
C GLU A 524 8.31 16.08 5.21
N ILE A 525 8.28 15.18 6.19
CA ILE A 525 8.43 13.75 6.02
C ILE A 525 7.08 13.13 6.37
N THR A 526 6.53 12.34 5.46
CA THR A 526 5.24 11.69 5.65
C THR A 526 5.41 10.17 5.56
N TRP A 527 4.95 9.45 6.57
CA TRP A 527 4.78 8.01 6.51
C TRP A 527 3.32 7.68 6.22
N PHE A 528 3.13 6.85 5.24
CA PHE A 528 1.82 6.34 4.83
C PHE A 528 1.68 4.90 5.33
N TYR A 529 0.59 4.58 6.02
CA TYR A 529 0.41 3.29 6.68
C TYR A 529 -1.04 2.81 6.63
N PRO A 530 -1.29 1.49 6.73
CA PRO A 530 -2.61 0.91 6.90
C PRO A 530 -3.04 0.96 8.37
N SER A 531 -4.31 1.30 8.66
CA SER A 531 -4.84 1.37 10.01
C SER A 531 -5.81 0.23 10.32
N GLY A 532 -5.92 -0.17 11.57
CA GLY A 532 -6.89 -1.13 12.07
C GLY A 532 -6.90 -2.45 11.29
N SER A 533 -7.92 -2.70 10.50
CA SER A 533 -8.05 -3.88 9.62
C SER A 533 -7.86 -3.55 8.14
N ALA A 534 -7.36 -2.37 7.80
CA ALA A 534 -7.14 -1.98 6.40
C ALA A 534 -5.99 -2.79 5.80
N THR A 535 -6.21 -3.34 4.61
CA THR A 535 -5.20 -4.08 3.83
C THR A 535 -4.45 -3.20 2.85
N SER A 536 -4.86 -1.94 2.71
CA SER A 536 -4.20 -0.92 1.89
C SER A 536 -3.97 0.35 2.71
N VAL A 537 -3.03 1.18 2.27
CA VAL A 537 -2.72 2.45 2.93
C VAL A 537 -3.95 3.36 3.00
N ASP A 538 -4.31 3.81 4.19
CA ASP A 538 -5.47 4.67 4.43
C ASP A 538 -5.20 5.80 5.43
N ARG A 539 -4.02 5.84 6.03
CA ARG A 539 -3.56 6.87 6.98
C ARG A 539 -2.23 7.46 6.58
N SER A 540 -1.97 8.64 7.07
CA SER A 540 -0.62 9.20 7.03
C SER A 540 -0.30 10.03 8.28
N VAL A 541 0.97 10.05 8.64
CA VAL A 541 1.53 10.88 9.70
C VAL A 541 2.71 11.66 9.13
N THR A 542 2.74 12.97 9.39
CA THR A 542 3.74 13.87 8.84
C THR A 542 4.51 14.58 9.95
N TYR A 543 5.82 14.59 9.84
CA TYR A 543 6.77 15.29 10.69
C TYR A 543 7.35 16.49 9.92
N ASN A 544 7.31 17.67 10.51
CA ASN A 544 7.95 18.85 9.93
C ASN A 544 9.34 19.04 10.53
N THR A 545 10.39 18.81 9.75
CA THR A 545 11.78 18.82 10.22
C THR A 545 12.25 20.19 10.67
N ARG A 546 11.79 21.28 10.03
CA ARG A 546 12.19 22.65 10.33
C ARG A 546 11.47 23.22 11.55
N ASP A 547 10.14 23.15 11.56
CA ASP A 547 9.33 23.74 12.63
C ASP A 547 9.50 22.98 13.95
N SER A 548 9.96 21.72 13.90
CA SER A 548 10.22 20.87 15.07
C SER A 548 11.49 21.24 15.85
N GLN A 549 12.44 21.95 15.27
CA GLN A 549 13.77 22.17 15.87
C GLN A 549 13.73 22.81 17.28
N ASN A 550 12.72 23.61 17.58
CA ASN A 550 12.58 24.31 18.85
C ASN A 550 11.29 23.98 19.60
N ILE A 551 10.58 22.93 19.20
CA ILE A 551 9.30 22.55 19.80
C ILE A 551 9.45 21.16 20.46
N PRO A 552 9.32 21.10 21.80
CA PRO A 552 9.34 19.83 22.50
C PRO A 552 8.25 18.87 21.96
N GLY A 553 8.65 17.64 21.63
CA GLY A 553 7.77 16.65 21.03
C GLY A 553 7.62 16.76 19.51
N GLY A 554 8.21 17.78 18.88
CA GLY A 554 8.16 18.00 17.43
C GLY A 554 6.83 18.54 16.92
N VAL A 555 6.79 18.82 15.62
CA VAL A 555 5.60 19.28 14.89
C VAL A 555 5.08 18.15 14.02
N TRP A 556 4.02 17.52 14.48
CA TRP A 556 3.38 16.39 13.84
C TRP A 556 1.98 16.74 13.34
N THR A 557 1.58 16.14 12.23
CA THR A 557 0.19 16.13 11.76
C THR A 557 -0.22 14.72 11.37
N THR A 558 -1.50 14.41 11.48
CA THR A 558 -2.08 13.12 11.07
C THR A 558 -3.17 13.36 10.06
N ASN A 559 -3.35 12.44 9.13
CA ASN A 559 -4.41 12.51 8.14
C ASN A 559 -5.07 11.12 7.99
N ALA A 560 -6.40 11.11 8.13
CA ALA A 560 -7.27 9.96 7.94
C ALA A 560 -8.26 10.18 6.79
N GLY A 561 -8.04 11.23 5.99
CA GLY A 561 -8.92 11.60 4.89
C GLY A 561 -8.74 10.71 3.66
N THR A 562 -9.86 10.32 3.06
CA THR A 562 -9.90 9.35 1.95
C THR A 562 -9.20 9.81 0.68
N LEU A 563 -9.02 11.12 0.49
CA LEU A 563 -8.38 11.66 -0.71
C LEU A 563 -6.84 11.60 -0.69
N MET A 564 -6.21 11.31 0.46
CA MET A 564 -4.74 11.29 0.62
C MET A 564 -4.20 9.87 0.85
N LYS A 565 -4.86 8.87 0.34
CA LYS A 565 -4.38 7.49 0.34
C LYS A 565 -3.32 7.33 -0.75
N ARG A 566 -2.05 7.42 -0.39
CA ARG A 566 -0.94 7.29 -1.34
C ARG A 566 -0.23 5.96 -1.15
N THR A 567 0.08 5.29 -2.23
CA THR A 567 0.75 3.98 -2.23
C THR A 567 2.22 4.08 -2.59
N THR A 568 2.63 5.18 -3.22
CA THR A 568 4.03 5.55 -3.45
C THR A 568 4.19 7.07 -3.41
N TRP A 569 5.42 7.55 -3.17
CA TRP A 569 5.73 8.96 -3.16
C TRP A 569 7.17 9.22 -3.62
N VAL A 570 7.36 10.15 -4.53
CA VAL A 570 8.66 10.70 -4.92
C VAL A 570 8.60 12.23 -4.81
N ASP A 571 9.61 12.83 -4.21
CA ASP A 571 9.72 14.29 -4.10
C ASP A 571 10.02 14.93 -5.46
N GLN A 572 10.16 16.23 -5.45
CA GLN A 572 10.27 17.10 -6.64
C GLN A 572 11.38 16.74 -7.64
N GLY A 573 12.37 15.94 -7.30
CA GLY A 573 13.41 15.35 -8.17
C GLY A 573 13.45 15.83 -9.62
N VAL A 574 13.17 14.91 -10.54
CA VAL A 574 13.21 15.13 -12.00
C VAL A 574 12.12 16.08 -12.51
N TYR A 575 10.95 16.12 -11.87
CA TYR A 575 9.78 16.87 -12.35
C TYR A 575 9.53 18.19 -11.61
N GLY A 576 10.27 18.48 -10.54
CA GLY A 576 10.18 19.74 -9.79
C GLY A 576 8.94 19.90 -8.90
N LYS A 577 8.14 18.85 -8.75
CA LYS A 577 7.02 18.72 -7.81
C LYS A 577 6.94 17.28 -7.31
N PRO A 578 6.31 17.03 -6.14
CA PRO A 578 6.11 15.66 -5.68
C PRO A 578 5.10 14.92 -6.56
N TYR A 579 5.41 13.66 -6.86
CA TYR A 579 4.56 12.73 -7.61
C TYR A 579 4.21 11.54 -6.73
N SER A 580 2.98 11.07 -6.85
CA SER A 580 2.50 9.93 -6.06
C SER A 580 1.45 9.12 -6.80
N THR A 581 1.24 7.90 -6.34
CA THR A 581 0.17 7.04 -6.80
C THR A 581 -0.92 6.89 -5.75
N ALA A 582 -2.15 6.68 -6.18
CA ALA A 582 -3.28 6.36 -5.34
C ALA A 582 -4.04 5.17 -5.90
N TYR A 583 -4.35 4.21 -5.06
CA TYR A 583 -5.11 3.02 -5.44
C TYR A 583 -6.56 3.12 -4.99
N ASP A 584 -7.48 2.74 -5.89
CA ASP A 584 -8.90 2.58 -5.60
C ASP A 584 -9.36 1.19 -6.05
N SER A 585 -9.77 0.37 -5.08
CA SER A 585 -10.23 -1.00 -5.32
C SER A 585 -11.56 -1.08 -6.08
N SER A 586 -12.31 0.01 -6.16
CA SER A 586 -13.61 0.08 -6.84
C SER A 586 -13.51 0.59 -8.28
N GLU A 587 -12.42 1.26 -8.65
CA GLU A 587 -12.20 1.73 -10.02
C GLU A 587 -11.67 0.58 -10.90
N SER A 588 -12.10 0.55 -12.16
CA SER A 588 -11.52 -0.35 -13.17
C SER A 588 -10.39 0.36 -13.90
N PRO A 589 -9.27 -0.33 -14.17
CA PRO A 589 -8.18 0.27 -14.94
C PRO A 589 -8.62 0.60 -16.36
N THR A 590 -8.14 1.74 -16.87
CA THR A 590 -8.50 2.25 -18.21
C THR A 590 -7.42 2.04 -19.26
N GLN A 591 -6.25 1.53 -18.89
CA GLN A 591 -5.18 1.25 -19.83
C GLN A 591 -5.62 0.24 -20.89
N GLY A 592 -5.68 0.67 -22.14
CA GLY A 592 -6.41 0.03 -23.24
C GLY A 592 -5.85 -1.29 -23.79
N SER A 593 -4.66 -1.71 -23.38
CA SER A 593 -4.05 -2.97 -23.85
C SER A 593 -4.38 -4.20 -22.99
N ILE A 594 -5.16 -4.01 -21.91
CA ILE A 594 -5.44 -5.06 -20.94
C ILE A 594 -6.95 -5.33 -20.90
N SER A 595 -7.32 -6.59 -20.82
CA SER A 595 -8.71 -7.04 -20.89
C SER A 595 -9.06 -8.02 -19.77
N GLY A 596 -10.29 -7.98 -19.33
CA GLY A 596 -10.82 -8.95 -18.36
C GLY A 596 -10.28 -8.83 -16.94
N ILE A 597 -9.64 -7.72 -16.57
CA ILE A 597 -9.10 -7.51 -15.23
C ILE A 597 -10.20 -7.10 -14.25
N SER A 598 -10.12 -7.65 -13.05
CA SER A 598 -10.97 -7.32 -11.92
C SER A 598 -10.77 -5.84 -11.52
N ALA A 599 -11.74 -5.26 -10.80
CA ALA A 599 -11.63 -3.90 -10.29
C ALA A 599 -10.37 -3.71 -9.43
N GLY A 600 -9.86 -2.51 -9.45
CA GLY A 600 -8.65 -2.09 -8.74
C GLY A 600 -7.70 -1.36 -9.67
N ALA A 601 -7.63 -0.05 -9.53
CA ALA A 601 -6.83 0.81 -10.39
C ALA A 601 -5.96 1.77 -9.61
N THR A 602 -4.77 2.03 -10.13
CA THR A 602 -3.85 3.04 -9.61
C THR A 602 -3.89 4.28 -10.50
N THR A 603 -4.10 5.43 -9.89
CA THR A 603 -4.03 6.75 -10.52
C THR A 603 -2.75 7.47 -10.12
N TYR A 604 -2.09 8.13 -11.06
CA TYR A 604 -0.86 8.90 -10.84
C TYR A 604 -1.18 10.38 -10.69
N TYR A 605 -0.59 11.04 -9.68
CA TYR A 605 -0.86 12.43 -9.34
C TYR A 605 0.41 13.26 -9.19
N GLU A 606 0.34 14.51 -9.69
CA GLU A 606 1.26 15.61 -9.37
C GLU A 606 0.70 16.41 -8.20
N HIS A 607 1.46 16.51 -7.11
CA HIS A 607 1.10 17.25 -5.90
C HIS A 607 1.50 18.72 -5.95
N GLU A 608 1.02 19.49 -4.97
CA GLU A 608 1.23 20.92 -4.83
C GLU A 608 0.78 21.73 -6.07
N THR A 609 -0.30 21.25 -6.70
CA THR A 609 -0.90 21.83 -7.90
C THR A 609 -2.33 22.25 -7.61
N GLY A 610 -2.59 23.58 -7.60
CA GLY A 610 -3.90 24.14 -7.27
C GLY A 610 -4.31 23.95 -5.80
N ASN A 611 -5.61 23.93 -5.56
CA ASN A 611 -6.22 23.82 -4.21
C ASN A 611 -7.08 22.57 -4.04
N ASP A 612 -7.36 21.84 -5.10
CA ASP A 612 -8.31 20.74 -5.14
C ASP A 612 -7.68 19.50 -5.78
N GLN A 613 -8.39 18.38 -5.72
CA GLN A 613 -8.08 17.23 -6.57
C GLN A 613 -8.71 17.45 -7.95
N VAL A 614 -7.90 17.38 -9.00
CA VAL A 614 -8.35 17.51 -10.39
C VAL A 614 -8.03 16.22 -11.15
N LYS A 615 -9.07 15.60 -11.74
CA LYS A 615 -8.90 14.45 -12.64
C LYS A 615 -8.80 14.91 -14.10
N THR A 616 -8.19 14.13 -14.97
CA THR A 616 -8.03 14.43 -16.41
C THR A 616 -9.35 14.56 -17.17
N ASN A 617 -10.42 13.94 -16.67
CA ASN A 617 -11.77 14.11 -17.21
C ASN A 617 -12.43 15.45 -16.83
N GLY A 618 -11.71 16.37 -16.18
CA GLY A 618 -12.20 17.68 -15.72
C GLY A 618 -12.92 17.67 -14.38
N THR A 619 -13.11 16.51 -13.75
CA THR A 619 -13.74 16.43 -12.42
C THR A 619 -12.82 17.08 -11.37
N THR A 620 -13.39 18.05 -10.64
CA THR A 620 -12.72 18.75 -9.53
C THR A 620 -13.40 18.38 -8.22
N THR A 621 -12.62 17.85 -7.27
CA THR A 621 -13.10 17.48 -5.94
C THR A 621 -12.44 18.37 -4.89
N ALA A 622 -13.25 19.01 -4.05
CA ALA A 622 -12.76 19.83 -2.94
C ALA A 622 -11.94 18.99 -1.95
N ILE A 623 -10.83 19.52 -1.47
CA ILE A 623 -10.07 18.93 -0.36
C ILE A 623 -10.60 19.53 0.95
N PRO A 624 -11.31 18.77 1.79
CA PRO A 624 -12.00 19.28 2.97
C PRO A 624 -11.01 19.40 4.16
N ALA A 625 -10.14 20.41 4.11
CA ALA A 625 -9.17 20.63 5.17
C ALA A 625 -9.85 21.12 6.45
N GLN A 626 -9.41 20.61 7.58
CA GLN A 626 -9.88 21.03 8.90
C GLN A 626 -8.80 20.89 9.95
N ILE A 627 -8.88 21.76 11.00
CA ILE A 627 -7.99 21.70 12.17
C ILE A 627 -8.77 22.08 13.42
N GLU A 628 -8.48 21.43 14.53
CA GLU A 628 -9.15 21.61 15.82
C GLU A 628 -8.13 21.93 16.92
N SER A 629 -8.43 22.94 17.75
CA SER A 629 -7.62 23.30 18.91
C SER A 629 -7.94 22.39 20.11
N GLY A 630 -7.01 22.26 21.03
CA GLY A 630 -7.28 21.85 22.40
C GLY A 630 -8.24 22.81 23.10
N ASP A 631 -8.78 22.38 24.22
CA ASP A 631 -9.64 23.22 25.03
C ASP A 631 -8.81 24.33 25.69
N PHE A 632 -9.37 25.53 25.76
CA PHE A 632 -8.82 26.65 26.51
C PHE A 632 -9.87 27.23 27.43
N ASP A 633 -9.48 27.79 28.54
CA ASP A 633 -10.36 28.47 29.47
C ASP A 633 -9.93 29.95 29.72
N ILE A 634 -10.61 30.63 30.62
CA ILE A 634 -10.33 32.03 30.93
C ILE A 634 -9.28 32.17 32.01
N ASP A 635 -9.00 31.11 32.74
CA ASP A 635 -8.02 31.09 33.81
C ASP A 635 -6.63 30.77 33.27
N LYS A 636 -5.64 31.55 33.65
CA LYS A 636 -4.25 31.28 33.22
C LYS A 636 -3.65 30.02 33.82
N GLU A 637 -4.25 29.49 34.86
CA GLU A 637 -3.83 28.26 35.54
C GLU A 637 -4.60 27.03 35.05
N GLY A 638 -5.57 27.20 34.09
CA GLY A 638 -6.32 26.10 33.50
C GLY A 638 -7.24 25.36 34.49
N SER A 639 -7.68 26.04 35.55
CA SER A 639 -8.47 25.43 36.64
C SER A 639 -9.91 25.08 36.23
N GLY A 640 -10.43 25.68 35.16
CA GLY A 640 -11.83 25.51 34.72
C GLY A 640 -12.87 26.00 35.74
N GLU A 641 -12.47 26.83 36.71
CA GLU A 641 -13.35 27.27 37.79
C GLU A 641 -14.43 28.27 37.30
N TYR A 642 -14.11 29.04 36.28
CA TYR A 642 -14.97 30.12 35.81
C TYR A 642 -15.72 29.75 34.54
N MET A 643 -17.00 30.13 34.44
CA MET A 643 -17.74 30.16 33.19
C MET A 643 -17.23 31.27 32.29
N MET A 644 -16.96 30.95 31.06
CA MET A 644 -16.47 31.83 30.03
C MET A 644 -17.62 32.21 29.07
N ARG A 645 -17.71 33.49 28.68
CA ARG A 645 -18.59 33.98 27.64
C ARG A 645 -17.79 34.57 26.51
N ILE A 646 -17.96 34.04 25.31
CA ILE A 646 -17.37 34.57 24.08
C ILE A 646 -18.45 35.34 23.32
N SER A 647 -18.26 36.64 23.10
CA SER A 647 -19.21 37.52 22.45
C SER A 647 -18.94 37.77 20.97
N ARG A 648 -17.65 37.74 20.60
CA ARG A 648 -17.19 37.85 19.22
C ARG A 648 -15.79 37.28 19.08
N PHE A 649 -15.39 36.96 17.84
CA PHE A 649 -14.01 36.71 17.48
C PHE A 649 -13.59 37.52 16.24
N ILE A 650 -12.30 37.73 16.11
CA ILE A 650 -11.67 38.43 14.99
C ILE A 650 -10.85 37.41 14.23
N PRO A 651 -11.26 37.03 12.98
CA PRO A 651 -10.51 36.11 12.17
C PRO A 651 -9.18 36.70 11.71
N ASP A 652 -8.13 35.88 11.72
CA ASP A 652 -6.78 36.25 11.28
C ASP A 652 -6.29 35.21 10.28
N PHE A 653 -6.57 35.45 9.00
CA PHE A 653 -6.19 34.57 7.90
C PHE A 653 -5.20 35.25 6.97
N LYS A 654 -4.21 34.48 6.52
CA LYS A 654 -3.26 34.88 5.47
C LYS A 654 -3.46 34.01 4.25
N ASN A 655 -3.35 34.58 3.06
CA ASN A 655 -3.51 33.86 1.78
C ASN A 655 -4.85 33.13 1.66
N GLN A 656 -5.90 33.71 2.20
CA GLN A 656 -7.26 33.13 2.09
C GLN A 656 -7.79 33.32 0.66
N THR A 657 -8.30 32.23 0.09
CA THR A 657 -9.10 32.22 -1.14
C THR A 657 -10.41 31.50 -0.86
N GLY A 658 -11.53 32.10 -1.23
CA GLY A 658 -12.86 31.57 -0.88
C GLY A 658 -13.13 31.67 0.63
N ASP A 659 -14.08 30.88 1.09
CA ASP A 659 -14.61 30.95 2.44
C ASP A 659 -13.95 29.91 3.36
N ALA A 660 -13.69 30.30 4.60
CA ALA A 660 -13.38 29.39 5.69
C ALA A 660 -14.55 29.33 6.67
N GLN A 661 -14.71 28.21 7.34
CA GLN A 661 -15.71 28.05 8.39
C GLN A 661 -15.06 27.93 9.75
N VAL A 662 -15.59 28.65 10.74
CA VAL A 662 -15.13 28.57 12.12
C VAL A 662 -16.29 28.07 12.99
N THR A 663 -16.04 27.01 13.74
CA THR A 663 -16.99 26.46 14.71
C THR A 663 -16.37 26.54 16.10
N ILE A 664 -17.15 26.94 17.09
CA ILE A 664 -16.73 26.99 18.49
C ILE A 664 -17.45 25.88 19.26
N PHE A 665 -16.69 25.03 19.92
CA PHE A 665 -17.18 23.99 20.83
C PHE A 665 -17.02 24.45 22.26
N LEU A 666 -17.96 24.12 23.11
CA LEU A 666 -18.00 24.51 24.51
C LEU A 666 -18.19 23.28 25.38
N ARG A 667 -17.59 23.28 26.56
CA ARG A 667 -17.75 22.24 27.58
C ARG A 667 -18.00 22.85 28.94
N ASP A 668 -18.84 22.21 29.71
CA ASP A 668 -19.02 22.51 31.13
C ASP A 668 -18.22 21.52 31.99
N PHE A 669 -17.99 20.31 31.51
CA PHE A 669 -17.18 19.26 32.17
C PHE A 669 -16.19 18.62 31.20
N PRO A 670 -15.03 18.16 31.66
CA PRO A 670 -14.06 17.45 30.83
C PRO A 670 -14.61 16.17 30.15
N SER A 671 -15.60 15.54 30.78
CA SER A 671 -16.28 14.36 30.24
C SER A 671 -17.29 14.66 29.13
N ASP A 672 -17.62 15.92 28.89
CA ASP A 672 -18.52 16.29 27.80
C ASP A 672 -17.85 15.94 26.45
N THR A 673 -18.55 15.16 25.63
CA THR A 673 -18.03 14.74 24.33
C THR A 673 -18.30 15.80 23.26
N ARG A 674 -17.39 15.97 22.33
CA ARG A 674 -17.59 16.86 21.15
C ARG A 674 -18.56 16.28 20.12
N ALA A 675 -19.10 15.09 20.35
CA ALA A 675 -19.99 14.44 19.39
C ALA A 675 -21.36 15.14 19.31
N SER A 676 -21.92 15.13 18.13
CA SER A 676 -23.08 15.85 17.61
C SER A 676 -24.45 15.48 18.18
N SER A 677 -24.56 14.88 19.37
CA SER A 677 -25.83 14.50 19.95
C SER A 677 -26.26 15.42 21.10
N ALA A 678 -27.50 15.34 21.52
CA ALA A 678 -28.16 16.21 22.51
C ALA A 678 -27.50 16.27 23.90
N SER A 679 -26.42 15.56 24.13
CA SER A 679 -25.59 15.55 25.34
C SER A 679 -24.13 15.99 25.12
N GLY A 680 -23.79 16.47 23.91
CA GLY A 680 -22.47 16.99 23.58
C GLY A 680 -22.28 18.45 23.97
N PRO A 681 -21.05 18.99 23.81
CA PRO A 681 -20.78 20.40 24.10
C PRO A 681 -21.67 21.30 23.25
N LEU A 682 -22.04 22.44 23.79
CA LEU A 682 -22.77 23.44 23.01
C LEU A 682 -21.92 23.85 21.81
N ILE A 683 -22.43 23.62 20.60
CA ILE A 683 -21.78 23.98 19.34
C ILE A 683 -22.33 25.34 18.89
N THR A 684 -21.43 26.29 18.60
CA THR A 684 -21.81 27.60 18.04
C THR A 684 -21.14 27.77 16.68
N GLY A 685 -21.92 27.96 15.64
CA GLY A 685 -21.49 28.00 14.24
C GLY A 685 -22.02 26.81 13.45
N PRO A 686 -21.46 26.47 12.25
CA PRO A 686 -20.28 27.12 11.66
C PRO A 686 -20.53 28.56 11.21
N PHE A 687 -19.56 29.43 11.45
CA PHE A 687 -19.56 30.79 10.95
C PHE A 687 -18.73 30.88 9.67
N THR A 688 -19.34 31.42 8.62
CA THR A 688 -18.62 31.67 7.36
C THR A 688 -17.74 32.92 7.48
N VAL A 689 -16.44 32.74 7.23
CA VAL A 689 -15.43 33.79 7.23
C VAL A 689 -14.93 33.97 5.81
N THR A 690 -15.26 35.12 5.22
CA THR A 690 -14.80 35.54 3.89
C THR A 690 -13.54 36.40 4.01
N THR A 691 -12.89 36.69 2.89
CA THR A 691 -11.73 37.60 2.83
C THR A 691 -12.03 39.01 3.30
N SER A 692 -13.31 39.42 3.34
CA SER A 692 -13.76 40.73 3.81
C SER A 692 -14.28 40.75 5.25
N THR A 693 -14.41 39.59 5.90
CA THR A 693 -14.97 39.46 7.26
C THR A 693 -14.00 40.06 8.28
N LYS A 694 -14.37 41.15 8.92
CA LYS A 694 -13.55 41.82 9.93
C LYS A 694 -13.75 41.25 11.33
N GLN A 695 -14.94 40.85 11.68
CA GLN A 695 -15.31 40.29 12.98
C GLN A 695 -16.58 39.42 12.84
N VAL A 696 -16.72 38.45 13.72
CA VAL A 696 -17.89 37.58 13.81
C VAL A 696 -18.46 37.66 15.21
N PHE A 697 -19.73 38.01 15.32
CA PHE A 697 -20.44 38.01 16.60
C PHE A 697 -21.00 36.62 16.90
N CYS A 698 -20.80 36.19 18.12
CA CYS A 698 -21.27 34.90 18.63
C CYS A 698 -21.82 35.05 20.04
N ARG A 699 -22.51 34.04 20.55
CA ARG A 699 -23.05 33.99 21.92
C ARG A 699 -22.73 32.61 22.49
N SER A 700 -21.49 32.42 22.88
CA SER A 700 -21.00 31.14 23.39
C SER A 700 -20.72 31.25 24.87
N ARG A 701 -21.10 30.21 25.67
CA ARG A 701 -20.88 30.16 27.11
C ARG A 701 -20.58 28.74 27.55
N GLY A 702 -19.48 28.52 28.21
CA GLY A 702 -19.03 27.25 28.79
C GLY A 702 -17.86 27.46 29.74
N ARG A 703 -17.39 26.42 30.41
CA ARG A 703 -16.16 26.49 31.22
C ARG A 703 -14.91 26.44 30.36
N ALA A 704 -14.89 25.55 29.41
CA ALA A 704 -13.84 25.45 28.41
C ALA A 704 -14.40 25.63 27.01
N ALA A 705 -13.56 26.07 26.08
CA ALA A 705 -13.88 26.22 24.69
C ALA A 705 -12.74 25.72 23.80
N SER A 706 -13.10 25.18 22.65
CA SER A 706 -12.17 24.93 21.54
C SER A 706 -12.77 25.43 20.24
N PHE A 707 -11.96 25.53 19.21
CA PHE A 707 -12.45 25.94 17.90
C PHE A 707 -11.93 25.05 16.79
N LYS A 708 -12.72 24.93 15.75
CA LYS A 708 -12.42 24.22 14.51
C LYS A 708 -12.42 25.22 13.37
N ILE A 709 -11.42 25.10 12.51
CA ILE A 709 -11.37 25.78 11.21
C ILE A 709 -11.49 24.75 10.13
N ALA A 710 -12.34 24.99 9.15
CA ALA A 710 -12.58 24.07 8.06
C ALA A 710 -12.89 24.80 6.74
N ASN A 711 -12.74 24.10 5.64
CA ASN A 711 -13.30 24.45 4.34
C ASN A 711 -14.02 23.26 3.72
N THR A 712 -15.00 23.51 2.87
CA THR A 712 -15.82 22.46 2.24
C THR A 712 -15.95 22.62 0.73
N GLY A 713 -15.67 23.81 0.20
CA GLY A 713 -15.82 24.13 -1.22
C GLY A 713 -14.54 23.98 -2.02
N THR A 714 -14.69 23.92 -3.35
CA THR A 714 -13.58 23.92 -4.30
C THR A 714 -12.90 25.30 -4.37
N GLY A 715 -11.63 25.31 -4.73
CA GLY A 715 -10.81 26.53 -4.87
C GLY A 715 -10.44 27.20 -3.53
N GLN A 716 -10.90 26.69 -2.40
CA GLN A 716 -10.67 27.29 -1.09
C GLN A 716 -9.29 26.94 -0.55
N THR A 717 -8.61 27.96 0.01
CA THR A 717 -7.35 27.80 0.75
C THR A 717 -7.27 28.81 1.88
N TRP A 718 -6.48 28.49 2.90
CA TRP A 718 -6.29 29.36 4.04
C TRP A 718 -4.99 29.01 4.78
N ARG A 719 -4.39 30.04 5.39
CA ARG A 719 -3.41 29.91 6.47
C ARG A 719 -3.92 30.70 7.66
N PHE A 720 -4.06 30.04 8.79
CA PHE A 720 -4.61 30.67 9.99
C PHE A 720 -3.49 31.23 10.86
N GLY A 721 -3.70 32.46 11.33
CA GLY A 721 -2.78 33.16 12.22
C GLY A 721 -3.11 32.94 13.69
N THR A 722 -3.94 33.82 14.24
CA THR A 722 -4.21 33.82 15.68
C THR A 722 -5.72 33.93 15.94
N PHE A 723 -6.22 33.13 16.87
CA PHE A 723 -7.60 33.27 17.35
C PHE A 723 -7.65 34.41 18.40
N ARG A 724 -8.37 35.48 18.07
CA ARG A 724 -8.63 36.62 18.96
C ARG A 724 -10.11 36.66 19.26
N ALA A 725 -10.47 36.59 20.53
CA ALA A 725 -11.86 36.60 20.96
C ALA A 725 -12.08 37.59 22.11
N ASP A 726 -13.27 38.19 22.13
CA ASP A 726 -13.76 38.96 23.26
C ASP A 726 -14.35 37.99 24.29
N ILE A 727 -13.53 37.69 25.30
CA ILE A 727 -13.83 36.69 26.31
C ILE A 727 -14.10 37.42 27.65
N GLN A 728 -15.17 37.06 28.32
CA GLN A 728 -15.60 37.63 29.59
C GLN A 728 -15.89 36.53 30.61
N VAL A 729 -15.57 36.80 31.87
CA VAL A 729 -15.95 35.92 32.99
C VAL A 729 -17.47 35.97 33.18
N GLY A 730 -18.12 34.82 33.15
CA GLY A 730 -19.56 34.63 33.27
C GLY A 730 -20.04 34.19 34.65
N GLY A 731 -19.15 34.16 35.66
CA GLY A 731 -19.41 33.70 37.02
C GLY A 731 -18.81 32.36 37.34
N ARG A 732 -18.90 31.96 38.62
CA ARG A 732 -18.53 30.62 39.12
C ARG A 732 -19.83 29.76 39.24
N ARG A 733 -20.00 28.72 38.51
CA ARG A 733 -21.04 27.69 38.73
C ARG A 733 -20.63 26.37 38.08
#